data_1750350f7bccd9c882e81ef097c70230
#
_entry.id   1750350f7bccd9c882e81ef097c70230
#
_cell.length_a   1.000
_cell.length_b   1.000
_cell.length_c   1.000
_cell.angle_alpha   90.00
_cell.angle_beta   90.00
_cell.angle_gamma   90.00
#
_symmetry.space_group_name_H-M   'P 1'
#
loop_
_entity.id
_entity.type
_entity.pdbx_description
1 polymer ?
#
loop_
_entity_poly.entity_id
_entity_poly.type
_entity_poly.pdbx_seq_one_letter_code
_entity_poly.pdbx_strand_id
1 'polypeptide(L)'
;MKLINSNEPIKISELAKLFNVSSRTIRYDLDAIDEFLKYNNLPQLIRKPNVGVKFSELLEHRNKALSFLDTLSPYYYNLSQKERVNVILSELIQQRDYITINTLAEKLMVSRSTVISDLKKVKEWLEERGLYLKALPKYGVKVVGDEKQLRRAAIELLTEAIDIDKALDIVKAPFYGRSLGGSGQIAKLFEDIDIPYIEQCVQIAERELETIFSDAAFSGLVIHIAIAIKRIQLGKDIVMPKEELKALEMTKEFAVASNIAKMLEDRFNVSIPVDEIGYITIHLLGSNVAKPKTYLNENWIEYQLLTEKIIRNVSERIKENLLEDQQLFEGLLDHLRPTIYRLKHDLKLKNPILDEIKTNYRELFEIVRESLKPIEEYTGRNLNEEEIGYFVIHFGAAIERKKTAISIKPNVLVVCSTGIGTAKLLSSRLQSVFDVHIIDTIAFHQIKEVLKDKKIDLIVSTIPLKCDEVKVVEVNPLLTDRDIEKLSKFLAKPQDKRLDVVDELMEIINRHCVIKDREKLLEDLLIFFNIASYENRRGVVHPVLKDLLTKDTIKLNVEAKDWEEAVRIGGELLEKSGVVESRYIEAMIETVKDMGLYIVIAPGVAMPHARPNAGVKKVGMSLITLKNPINFGNKDNDPVKIVVSFAAVDNTQHLEALRQLVEVLANNELLKKIMDAKSEEEVVELINQIS
;
A
#
# COMPACT_ATOMS: atom_id res chain seq x y z
N MET A 1 -18.18 -27.52 -6.47
CA MET A 1 -17.27 -26.40 -6.16
C MET A 1 -17.76 -25.54 -4.98
N LYS A 2 -18.91 -24.83 -5.07
CA LYS A 2 -19.36 -23.93 -3.97
C LYS A 2 -19.46 -24.62 -2.62
N LEU A 3 -20.03 -25.83 -2.56
CA LEU A 3 -20.16 -26.61 -1.32
C LEU A 3 -18.83 -27.24 -0.84
N ILE A 4 -17.90 -27.51 -1.74
CA ILE A 4 -16.56 -28.03 -1.42
C ILE A 4 -15.71 -26.91 -0.78
N ASN A 5 -15.82 -25.68 -1.28
CA ASN A 5 -15.04 -24.53 -0.84
C ASN A 5 -15.67 -23.80 0.36
N SER A 6 -16.88 -24.16 0.77
CA SER A 6 -17.53 -23.55 1.94
C SER A 6 -17.24 -24.34 3.21
N ASN A 7 -16.85 -23.64 4.27
CA ASN A 7 -16.72 -24.22 5.61
C ASN A 7 -18.04 -24.17 6.39
N GLU A 8 -18.97 -23.29 5.99
CA GLU A 8 -20.27 -23.13 6.63
C GLU A 8 -21.40 -23.73 5.77
N PRO A 9 -22.50 -24.18 6.39
CA PRO A 9 -23.66 -24.63 5.65
C PRO A 9 -24.30 -23.52 4.84
N ILE A 10 -24.60 -23.77 3.55
CA ILE A 10 -25.26 -22.79 2.66
C ILE A 10 -26.76 -23.13 2.60
N LYS A 11 -27.61 -22.11 2.77
CA LYS A 11 -29.08 -22.30 2.69
C LYS A 11 -29.52 -22.59 1.24
N ILE A 12 -30.50 -23.44 1.07
CA ILE A 12 -31.08 -23.74 -0.27
C ILE A 12 -31.60 -22.49 -0.95
N SER A 13 -32.14 -21.53 -0.19
CA SER A 13 -32.61 -20.26 -0.72
C SER A 13 -31.47 -19.37 -1.24
N GLU A 14 -30.29 -19.46 -0.63
CA GLU A 14 -29.09 -18.73 -1.10
C GLU A 14 -28.55 -19.37 -2.39
N LEU A 15 -28.49 -20.70 -2.46
CA LEU A 15 -28.13 -21.41 -3.68
C LEU A 15 -29.12 -21.10 -4.81
N ALA A 16 -30.42 -21.08 -4.51
CA ALA A 16 -31.46 -20.75 -5.49
C ALA A 16 -31.28 -19.34 -6.05
N LYS A 17 -30.97 -18.35 -5.20
CA LYS A 17 -30.67 -16.98 -5.64
C LYS A 17 -29.37 -16.93 -6.44
N LEU A 18 -28.31 -17.59 -5.96
CA LEU A 18 -27.00 -17.60 -6.62
C LEU A 18 -27.06 -18.15 -8.04
N PHE A 19 -27.83 -19.23 -8.26
CA PHE A 19 -27.96 -19.89 -9.57
C PHE A 19 -29.18 -19.40 -10.38
N ASN A 20 -29.96 -18.50 -9.83
CA ASN A 20 -31.19 -17.96 -10.43
C ASN A 20 -32.19 -19.07 -10.85
N VAL A 21 -32.41 -20.03 -9.95
CA VAL A 21 -33.32 -21.16 -10.12
C VAL A 21 -34.26 -21.32 -8.92
N SER A 22 -35.26 -22.19 -9.03
CA SER A 22 -36.17 -22.44 -7.91
C SER A 22 -35.48 -23.27 -6.79
N SER A 23 -35.92 -23.09 -5.54
CA SER A 23 -35.47 -23.94 -4.42
C SER A 23 -35.80 -25.44 -4.65
N ARG A 24 -36.80 -25.73 -5.49
CA ARG A 24 -37.12 -27.10 -5.87
C ARG A 24 -36.06 -27.68 -6.83
N THR A 25 -35.61 -26.90 -7.81
CA THR A 25 -34.51 -27.28 -8.71
C THR A 25 -33.24 -27.57 -7.93
N ILE A 26 -32.86 -26.68 -6.99
CA ILE A 26 -31.69 -26.91 -6.13
C ILE A 26 -31.78 -28.21 -5.36
N ARG A 27 -32.96 -28.61 -4.85
CA ARG A 27 -33.11 -29.89 -4.16
C ARG A 27 -32.84 -31.08 -5.08
N TYR A 28 -33.36 -31.06 -6.30
CA TYR A 28 -33.09 -32.11 -7.30
C TYR A 28 -31.60 -32.18 -7.65
N ASP A 29 -30.94 -31.00 -7.82
CA ASP A 29 -29.52 -30.96 -8.12
C ASP A 29 -28.68 -31.51 -6.94
N LEU A 30 -29.07 -31.19 -5.68
CA LEU A 30 -28.42 -31.72 -4.49
C LEU A 30 -28.60 -33.23 -4.34
N ASP A 31 -29.76 -33.79 -4.75
CA ASP A 31 -30.01 -35.23 -4.77
C ASP A 31 -29.14 -35.93 -5.82
N ALA A 32 -29.00 -35.35 -7.02
CA ALA A 32 -28.10 -35.84 -8.06
C ALA A 32 -26.62 -35.79 -7.61
N ILE A 33 -26.22 -34.73 -6.88
CA ILE A 33 -24.87 -34.63 -6.28
C ILE A 33 -24.66 -35.76 -5.26
N ASP A 34 -25.63 -36.04 -4.41
CA ASP A 34 -25.54 -37.12 -3.42
C ASP A 34 -25.39 -38.50 -4.10
N GLU A 35 -26.11 -38.74 -5.18
CA GLU A 35 -25.97 -39.97 -5.98
C GLU A 35 -24.55 -40.08 -6.60
N PHE A 36 -24.04 -38.99 -7.17
CA PHE A 36 -22.67 -38.91 -7.70
C PHE A 36 -21.62 -39.18 -6.62
N LEU A 37 -21.74 -38.56 -5.45
CA LEU A 37 -20.82 -38.76 -4.31
C LEU A 37 -20.83 -40.20 -3.84
N LYS A 38 -22.02 -40.80 -3.73
CA LYS A 38 -22.20 -42.22 -3.36
C LYS A 38 -21.54 -43.16 -4.38
N TYR A 39 -21.74 -42.90 -5.67
CA TYR A 39 -21.14 -43.69 -6.74
C TYR A 39 -19.60 -43.68 -6.70
N ASN A 40 -19.01 -42.57 -6.29
CA ASN A 40 -17.56 -42.40 -6.20
C ASN A 40 -16.97 -42.69 -4.81
N ASN A 41 -17.71 -43.36 -3.93
CA ASN A 41 -17.30 -43.65 -2.55
C ASN A 41 -16.87 -42.44 -1.77
N LEU A 42 -17.60 -41.31 -1.90
CA LEU A 42 -17.45 -40.09 -1.16
C LEU A 42 -18.63 -39.91 -0.16
N PRO A 43 -18.43 -39.22 0.97
CA PRO A 43 -19.52 -38.92 1.89
C PRO A 43 -20.57 -38.06 1.23
N GLN A 44 -21.85 -38.36 1.48
CA GLN A 44 -22.97 -37.55 1.01
C GLN A 44 -23.00 -36.18 1.67
N LEU A 45 -23.79 -35.26 1.10
CA LEU A 45 -23.98 -33.91 1.63
C LEU A 45 -24.64 -33.94 3.02
N ILE A 46 -24.13 -33.14 3.93
CA ILE A 46 -24.72 -32.97 5.27
C ILE A 46 -25.82 -31.92 5.14
N ARG A 47 -27.07 -32.34 5.31
CA ARG A 47 -28.26 -31.49 5.24
C ARG A 47 -28.81 -31.27 6.64
N LYS A 48 -28.82 -30.02 7.13
CA LYS A 48 -29.39 -29.65 8.42
C LYS A 48 -30.66 -28.80 8.21
N PRO A 49 -31.84 -29.21 8.67
CA PRO A 49 -33.06 -28.41 8.54
C PRO A 49 -32.85 -26.99 9.10
N ASN A 50 -33.34 -25.97 8.37
CA ASN A 50 -33.23 -24.55 8.69
C ASN A 50 -31.79 -23.95 8.76
N VAL A 51 -30.76 -24.78 8.68
CA VAL A 51 -29.34 -24.34 8.71
C VAL A 51 -28.78 -24.29 7.29
N GLY A 52 -28.91 -25.39 6.53
CA GLY A 52 -28.40 -25.45 5.17
C GLY A 52 -27.76 -26.79 4.80
N VAL A 53 -27.01 -26.75 3.70
CA VAL A 53 -26.31 -27.93 3.13
C VAL A 53 -24.83 -27.66 3.13
N LYS A 54 -24.00 -28.63 3.55
CA LYS A 54 -22.54 -28.56 3.45
C LYS A 54 -21.95 -29.91 3.00
N PHE A 55 -20.74 -29.87 2.47
CA PHE A 55 -19.93 -31.04 2.19
C PHE A 55 -19.04 -31.39 3.38
N SER A 56 -18.35 -32.51 3.33
CA SER A 56 -17.42 -32.97 4.37
C SER A 56 -16.38 -31.91 4.75
N GLU A 57 -16.07 -31.80 6.04
CA GLU A 57 -15.00 -30.93 6.55
C GLU A 57 -13.60 -31.55 6.39
N LEU A 58 -13.52 -32.86 6.16
CA LEU A 58 -12.25 -33.57 5.99
C LEU A 58 -11.58 -33.16 4.67
N LEU A 59 -10.34 -32.69 4.76
CA LEU A 59 -9.55 -32.21 3.63
C LEU A 59 -9.35 -33.32 2.58
N GLU A 60 -9.18 -34.56 3.01
CA GLU A 60 -9.06 -35.73 2.14
C GLU A 60 -10.29 -35.92 1.24
N HIS A 61 -11.50 -35.82 1.81
CA HIS A 61 -12.75 -35.92 1.04
C HIS A 61 -12.90 -34.79 0.04
N ARG A 62 -12.53 -33.56 0.43
CA ARG A 62 -12.57 -32.38 -0.44
C ARG A 62 -11.60 -32.51 -1.59
N ASN A 63 -10.35 -32.89 -1.32
CA ASN A 63 -9.33 -33.10 -2.36
C ASN A 63 -9.73 -34.20 -3.31
N LYS A 64 -10.29 -35.31 -2.83
CA LYS A 64 -10.78 -36.42 -3.66
C LYS A 64 -11.98 -35.96 -4.51
N ALA A 65 -12.92 -35.19 -3.97
CA ALA A 65 -14.04 -34.63 -4.73
C ALA A 65 -13.55 -33.65 -5.82
N LEU A 66 -12.56 -32.83 -5.53
CA LEU A 66 -11.93 -31.93 -6.49
C LEU A 66 -11.23 -32.69 -7.62
N SER A 67 -10.48 -33.76 -7.33
CA SER A 67 -9.82 -34.59 -8.36
C SER A 67 -10.81 -35.23 -9.33
N PHE A 68 -12.00 -35.60 -8.86
CA PHE A 68 -13.06 -36.10 -9.78
C PHE A 68 -13.60 -34.98 -10.67
N LEU A 69 -13.73 -33.75 -10.15
CA LEU A 69 -14.15 -32.63 -10.99
C LEU A 69 -13.10 -32.26 -12.04
N ASP A 70 -11.82 -32.45 -11.73
CA ASP A 70 -10.71 -32.20 -12.65
C ASP A 70 -10.63 -33.26 -13.78
N THR A 71 -11.15 -34.45 -13.54
CA THR A 71 -11.21 -35.54 -14.55
C THR A 71 -12.48 -35.52 -15.42
N LEU A 72 -13.45 -34.62 -15.13
CA LEU A 72 -14.63 -34.47 -15.97
C LEU A 72 -14.22 -33.98 -17.37
N SER A 73 -14.54 -34.77 -18.40
CA SER A 73 -14.34 -34.34 -19.78
C SER A 73 -15.08 -33.02 -20.05
N PRO A 74 -14.49 -32.10 -20.82
CA PRO A 74 -15.16 -30.89 -21.27
C PRO A 74 -16.52 -31.10 -21.92
N TYR A 75 -16.76 -32.29 -22.44
CA TYR A 75 -18.05 -32.70 -23.04
C TYR A 75 -19.23 -32.73 -22.05
N TYR A 76 -18.98 -32.84 -20.75
CA TYR A 76 -20.04 -32.93 -19.73
C TYR A 76 -20.29 -31.64 -18.97
N TYR A 77 -19.46 -30.61 -19.19
CA TYR A 77 -19.62 -29.31 -18.51
C TYR A 77 -20.22 -28.27 -19.45
N ASN A 78 -21.47 -27.93 -19.22
CA ASN A 78 -22.11 -26.81 -19.90
C ASN A 78 -21.79 -25.51 -19.19
N LEU A 79 -21.01 -24.66 -19.85
CA LEU A 79 -20.66 -23.32 -19.33
C LEU A 79 -21.95 -22.50 -19.05
N SER A 80 -22.04 -21.91 -17.87
CA SER A 80 -23.06 -20.92 -17.55
C SER A 80 -22.92 -19.68 -18.44
N GLN A 81 -23.95 -18.85 -18.54
CA GLN A 81 -23.86 -17.61 -19.35
C GLN A 81 -22.70 -16.72 -18.91
N LYS A 82 -22.47 -16.57 -17.58
CA LYS A 82 -21.38 -15.76 -17.03
C LYS A 82 -20.02 -16.33 -17.47
N GLU A 83 -19.83 -17.63 -17.39
CA GLU A 83 -18.58 -18.28 -17.82
C GLU A 83 -18.35 -18.12 -19.32
N ARG A 84 -19.41 -18.28 -20.15
CA ARG A 84 -19.27 -18.07 -21.59
C ARG A 84 -18.91 -16.62 -21.94
N VAL A 85 -19.51 -15.64 -21.27
CA VAL A 85 -19.15 -14.22 -21.42
C VAL A 85 -17.68 -13.99 -21.10
N ASN A 86 -17.19 -14.54 -19.99
CA ASN A 86 -15.78 -14.44 -19.61
C ASN A 86 -14.85 -15.10 -20.64
N VAL A 87 -15.21 -16.25 -21.18
CA VAL A 87 -14.43 -16.90 -22.25
C VAL A 87 -14.40 -16.05 -23.51
N ILE A 88 -15.56 -15.50 -23.92
CA ILE A 88 -15.63 -14.60 -25.08
C ILE A 88 -14.76 -13.37 -24.88
N LEU A 89 -14.84 -12.72 -23.71
CA LEU A 89 -14.01 -11.56 -23.38
C LEU A 89 -12.52 -11.91 -23.43
N SER A 90 -12.10 -13.03 -22.82
CA SER A 90 -10.73 -13.51 -22.87
C SER A 90 -10.23 -13.73 -24.30
N GLU A 91 -11.02 -14.38 -25.15
CA GLU A 91 -10.68 -14.60 -26.56
C GLU A 91 -10.57 -13.28 -27.34
N LEU A 92 -11.50 -12.36 -27.14
CA LEU A 92 -11.52 -11.08 -27.86
C LEU A 92 -10.38 -10.15 -27.46
N ILE A 93 -9.97 -10.14 -26.19
CA ILE A 93 -8.87 -9.33 -25.68
C ILE A 93 -7.52 -9.83 -26.25
N GLN A 94 -7.37 -11.14 -26.47
CA GLN A 94 -6.14 -11.76 -26.99
C GLN A 94 -5.94 -11.61 -28.51
N GLN A 95 -7.01 -11.39 -29.27
CA GLN A 95 -6.94 -11.46 -30.72
C GLN A 95 -6.47 -10.15 -31.38
N ARG A 96 -5.66 -10.31 -32.43
CA ARG A 96 -5.30 -9.18 -33.32
C ARG A 96 -6.44 -8.80 -34.25
N ASP A 97 -7.18 -9.80 -34.74
CA ASP A 97 -8.14 -9.68 -35.81
C ASP A 97 -9.54 -10.07 -35.38
N TYR A 98 -10.48 -10.04 -36.33
CA TYR A 98 -11.86 -10.40 -36.08
C TYR A 98 -12.01 -11.91 -35.81
N ILE A 99 -12.81 -12.25 -34.80
CA ILE A 99 -13.23 -13.63 -34.53
C ILE A 99 -14.63 -13.84 -35.07
N THR A 100 -14.87 -14.92 -35.82
CA THR A 100 -16.20 -15.20 -36.32
C THR A 100 -17.11 -15.75 -35.23
N ILE A 101 -18.43 -15.47 -35.36
CA ILE A 101 -19.43 -16.02 -34.44
C ILE A 101 -19.40 -17.56 -34.46
N ASN A 102 -19.09 -18.17 -35.60
CA ASN A 102 -18.97 -19.65 -35.72
C ASN A 102 -17.82 -20.19 -34.87
N THR A 103 -16.64 -19.55 -34.95
CA THR A 103 -15.47 -19.91 -34.13
C THR A 103 -15.78 -19.86 -32.65
N LEU A 104 -16.49 -18.77 -32.20
CA LEU A 104 -16.93 -18.68 -30.82
C LEU A 104 -17.96 -19.75 -30.44
N ALA A 105 -18.91 -20.06 -31.34
CA ALA A 105 -19.92 -21.10 -31.12
C ALA A 105 -19.31 -22.48 -30.97
N GLU A 106 -18.33 -22.82 -31.83
CA GLU A 106 -17.57 -24.04 -31.77
C GLU A 106 -16.75 -24.18 -30.50
N LYS A 107 -15.99 -23.12 -30.14
CA LYS A 107 -15.18 -23.09 -28.89
C LYS A 107 -16.04 -23.26 -27.63
N LEU A 108 -17.21 -22.65 -27.59
CA LEU A 108 -18.14 -22.68 -26.45
C LEU A 108 -19.09 -23.89 -26.47
N MET A 109 -19.10 -24.68 -27.55
CA MET A 109 -20.03 -25.79 -27.80
C MET A 109 -21.51 -25.35 -27.68
N VAL A 110 -21.85 -24.20 -28.21
CA VAL A 110 -23.23 -23.64 -28.16
C VAL A 110 -23.70 -23.17 -29.54
N SER A 111 -25.00 -22.88 -29.66
CA SER A 111 -25.54 -22.38 -30.92
C SER A 111 -25.06 -20.92 -31.22
N ARG A 112 -25.04 -20.55 -32.51
CA ARG A 112 -24.77 -19.14 -32.92
C ARG A 112 -25.70 -18.15 -32.27
N SER A 113 -26.97 -18.47 -32.07
CA SER A 113 -27.95 -17.63 -31.42
C SER A 113 -27.62 -17.39 -29.97
N THR A 114 -27.07 -18.39 -29.27
CA THR A 114 -26.56 -18.26 -27.90
C THR A 114 -25.38 -17.28 -27.83
N VAL A 115 -24.39 -17.41 -28.74
CA VAL A 115 -23.25 -16.47 -28.81
C VAL A 115 -23.72 -15.04 -29.07
N ILE A 116 -24.67 -14.85 -30.00
CA ILE A 116 -25.22 -13.50 -30.30
C ILE A 116 -25.91 -12.90 -29.05
N SER A 117 -26.60 -13.74 -28.27
CA SER A 117 -27.18 -13.30 -27.00
C SER A 117 -26.14 -12.92 -25.97
N ASP A 118 -25.08 -13.71 -25.84
CA ASP A 118 -23.98 -13.50 -24.91
C ASP A 118 -23.14 -12.25 -25.28
N LEU A 119 -22.96 -11.99 -26.60
CA LEU A 119 -22.28 -10.78 -27.11
C LEU A 119 -22.95 -9.47 -26.69
N LYS A 120 -24.22 -9.46 -26.33
CA LYS A 120 -24.86 -8.26 -25.76
C LYS A 120 -24.25 -7.93 -24.41
N LYS A 121 -24.09 -8.91 -23.53
CA LYS A 121 -23.43 -8.72 -22.22
C LYS A 121 -21.96 -8.41 -22.35
N VAL A 122 -21.27 -9.02 -23.31
CA VAL A 122 -19.89 -8.69 -23.66
C VAL A 122 -19.75 -7.22 -24.05
N LYS A 123 -20.68 -6.74 -24.88
CA LYS A 123 -20.69 -5.34 -25.31
C LYS A 123 -20.91 -4.39 -24.12
N GLU A 124 -21.91 -4.64 -23.27
CA GLU A 124 -22.19 -3.86 -22.06
C GLU A 124 -20.95 -3.80 -21.16
N TRP A 125 -20.31 -4.94 -20.88
CA TRP A 125 -19.12 -5.04 -20.05
C TRP A 125 -17.94 -4.25 -20.61
N LEU A 126 -17.74 -4.26 -21.94
CA LEU A 126 -16.68 -3.51 -22.63
C LEU A 126 -16.96 -1.98 -22.60
N GLU A 127 -18.19 -1.57 -22.86
CA GLU A 127 -18.59 -0.15 -22.88
C GLU A 127 -18.42 0.51 -21.52
N GLU A 128 -18.70 -0.17 -20.41
CA GLU A 128 -18.43 0.30 -19.05
C GLU A 128 -16.95 0.60 -18.79
N ARG A 129 -16.05 0.02 -19.61
CA ARG A 129 -14.58 0.17 -19.51
C ARG A 129 -13.98 1.03 -20.63
N GLY A 130 -14.84 1.76 -21.36
CA GLY A 130 -14.41 2.60 -22.46
C GLY A 130 -13.89 1.83 -23.69
N LEU A 131 -14.24 0.54 -23.79
CA LEU A 131 -13.90 -0.33 -24.91
C LEU A 131 -15.14 -0.58 -25.79
N TYR A 132 -14.93 -0.84 -27.06
CA TYR A 132 -16.02 -1.02 -28.01
C TYR A 132 -15.93 -2.35 -28.75
N LEU A 133 -17.07 -3.02 -28.92
CA LEU A 133 -17.17 -4.20 -29.76
C LEU A 133 -17.50 -3.79 -31.19
N LYS A 134 -16.53 -3.92 -32.11
CA LYS A 134 -16.74 -3.66 -33.54
C LYS A 134 -17.14 -4.95 -34.24
N ALA A 135 -18.29 -4.95 -34.91
CA ALA A 135 -18.75 -6.07 -35.74
C ALA A 135 -18.58 -5.72 -37.23
N LEU A 136 -18.04 -6.66 -38.01
CA LEU A 136 -17.90 -6.53 -39.46
C LEU A 136 -18.58 -7.72 -40.14
N PRO A 137 -19.55 -7.50 -41.05
CA PRO A 137 -20.24 -8.60 -41.75
C PRO A 137 -19.25 -9.53 -42.40
N LYS A 138 -19.44 -10.87 -42.28
CA LYS A 138 -18.58 -11.95 -42.74
C LYS A 138 -17.24 -12.12 -42.05
N TYR A 139 -16.71 -11.12 -41.35
CA TYR A 139 -15.44 -11.20 -40.65
C TYR A 139 -15.61 -11.55 -39.15
N GLY A 140 -16.71 -11.08 -38.52
CA GLY A 140 -16.98 -11.36 -37.12
C GLY A 140 -16.91 -10.14 -36.22
N VAL A 141 -16.40 -10.31 -35.00
CA VAL A 141 -16.31 -9.28 -33.94
C VAL A 141 -14.90 -9.09 -33.45
N LYS A 142 -14.58 -7.86 -33.04
CA LYS A 142 -13.28 -7.44 -32.52
C LYS A 142 -13.45 -6.35 -31.47
N VAL A 143 -12.61 -6.35 -30.43
CA VAL A 143 -12.54 -5.25 -29.43
C VAL A 143 -11.66 -4.13 -29.99
N VAL A 144 -12.12 -2.89 -29.79
CA VAL A 144 -11.42 -1.67 -30.20
C VAL A 144 -11.41 -0.71 -29.01
N GLY A 145 -10.27 -0.08 -28.72
CA GLY A 145 -10.11 0.90 -27.65
C GLY A 145 -8.62 1.20 -27.42
N ASP A 146 -8.37 2.01 -26.41
CA ASP A 146 -7.03 2.33 -25.96
C ASP A 146 -6.32 1.12 -25.35
N GLU A 147 -5.01 0.98 -25.58
CA GLU A 147 -4.26 -0.19 -25.12
C GLU A 147 -4.17 -0.27 -23.60
N LYS A 148 -4.06 0.86 -22.88
CA LYS A 148 -4.10 0.89 -21.42
C LYS A 148 -5.45 0.37 -20.89
N GLN A 149 -6.56 0.75 -21.54
CA GLN A 149 -7.90 0.25 -21.18
C GLN A 149 -8.05 -1.25 -21.46
N LEU A 150 -7.49 -1.76 -22.57
CA LEU A 150 -7.51 -3.18 -22.89
C LEU A 150 -6.75 -4.03 -21.85
N ARG A 151 -5.57 -3.58 -21.44
CA ARG A 151 -4.77 -4.25 -20.38
C ARG A 151 -5.48 -4.23 -19.05
N ARG A 152 -6.08 -3.09 -18.70
CA ARG A 152 -6.90 -2.96 -17.49
C ARG A 152 -8.09 -3.90 -17.50
N ALA A 153 -8.79 -3.99 -18.61
CA ALA A 153 -9.91 -4.91 -18.79
C ALA A 153 -9.48 -6.39 -18.65
N ALA A 154 -8.29 -6.76 -19.17
CA ALA A 154 -7.73 -8.10 -19.01
C ALA A 154 -7.48 -8.43 -17.52
N ILE A 155 -6.93 -7.49 -16.76
CA ILE A 155 -6.68 -7.67 -15.33
C ILE A 155 -7.98 -7.74 -14.54
N GLU A 156 -8.95 -6.87 -14.84
CA GLU A 156 -10.26 -6.90 -14.18
C GLU A 156 -10.98 -8.23 -14.45
N LEU A 157 -10.92 -8.74 -15.67
CA LEU A 157 -11.48 -10.05 -16.01
C LEU A 157 -10.87 -11.19 -15.17
N LEU A 158 -9.56 -11.13 -14.91
CA LEU A 158 -8.87 -12.07 -14.01
C LEU A 158 -9.35 -11.92 -12.57
N THR A 159 -9.41 -10.67 -12.07
CA THR A 159 -9.68 -10.38 -10.65
C THR A 159 -11.17 -10.44 -10.29
N GLU A 160 -12.10 -10.27 -11.25
CA GLU A 160 -13.53 -10.54 -11.02
C GLU A 160 -13.82 -12.03 -10.71
N ALA A 161 -12.98 -12.91 -11.20
CA ALA A 161 -13.15 -14.36 -10.99
C ALA A 161 -12.41 -14.86 -9.73
N ILE A 162 -11.32 -14.17 -9.30
CA ILE A 162 -10.39 -14.70 -8.30
C ILE A 162 -9.66 -13.52 -7.63
N ASP A 163 -9.35 -13.65 -6.33
CA ASP A 163 -8.47 -12.70 -5.66
C ASP A 163 -7.09 -12.67 -6.34
N ILE A 164 -6.48 -11.50 -6.45
CA ILE A 164 -5.23 -11.29 -7.20
C ILE A 164 -4.09 -12.18 -6.70
N ASP A 165 -4.04 -12.44 -5.39
CA ASP A 165 -3.05 -13.31 -4.75
C ASP A 165 -3.21 -14.79 -5.23
N LYS A 166 -4.45 -15.23 -5.47
CA LYS A 166 -4.77 -16.55 -5.98
C LYS A 166 -4.68 -16.63 -7.51
N ALA A 167 -4.78 -15.48 -8.19
CA ALA A 167 -4.67 -15.41 -9.64
C ALA A 167 -3.29 -15.88 -10.11
N LEU A 168 -2.23 -15.54 -9.39
CA LEU A 168 -0.87 -15.95 -9.68
C LEU A 168 -0.69 -17.48 -9.55
N ASP A 169 -1.27 -18.10 -8.52
CA ASP A 169 -1.24 -19.56 -8.34
C ASP A 169 -1.96 -20.29 -9.47
N ILE A 170 -3.08 -19.74 -9.95
CA ILE A 170 -3.83 -20.34 -11.07
C ILE A 170 -3.08 -20.19 -12.38
N VAL A 171 -2.42 -19.05 -12.59
CA VAL A 171 -1.60 -18.81 -13.78
C VAL A 171 -0.38 -19.76 -13.80
N LYS A 172 0.20 -20.09 -12.64
CA LYS A 172 1.31 -21.04 -12.48
C LYS A 172 0.92 -22.50 -12.56
N ALA A 173 -0.34 -22.83 -12.27
CA ALA A 173 -0.77 -24.23 -12.20
C ALA A 173 -0.56 -24.95 -13.55
N PRO A 174 -0.02 -26.18 -13.56
CA PRO A 174 0.10 -26.99 -14.78
C PRO A 174 -1.25 -27.15 -15.46
N PHE A 175 -1.24 -27.16 -16.78
CA PHE A 175 -2.45 -27.26 -17.62
C PHE A 175 -3.43 -28.37 -17.21
N TYR A 176 -2.91 -29.49 -16.73
CA TYR A 176 -3.71 -30.66 -16.28
C TYR A 176 -4.41 -30.49 -14.93
N GLY A 177 -4.05 -29.47 -14.13
CA GLY A 177 -4.68 -29.15 -12.84
C GLY A 177 -5.60 -27.94 -12.88
N ARG A 178 -5.80 -27.34 -14.05
CA ARG A 178 -6.67 -26.15 -14.20
C ARG A 178 -8.13 -26.60 -14.23
N SER A 179 -8.87 -26.24 -13.20
CA SER A 179 -10.29 -26.50 -13.02
C SER A 179 -11.10 -26.11 -14.28
N LEU A 180 -12.10 -26.93 -14.65
CA LEU A 180 -13.03 -26.71 -15.77
C LEU A 180 -13.92 -25.45 -15.62
N GLY A 181 -13.82 -24.73 -14.53
CA GLY A 181 -14.51 -23.44 -14.30
C GLY A 181 -13.88 -22.26 -15.05
N GLY A 182 -14.61 -21.15 -15.17
CA GLY A 182 -14.23 -19.96 -15.94
C GLY A 182 -12.81 -19.40 -15.68
N SER A 183 -12.24 -19.63 -14.49
CA SER A 183 -10.86 -19.25 -14.13
C SER A 183 -9.77 -20.01 -14.88
N GLY A 184 -9.98 -21.29 -15.20
CA GLY A 184 -9.02 -22.08 -16.01
C GLY A 184 -8.92 -21.60 -17.45
N GLN A 185 -9.99 -21.04 -17.98
CA GLN A 185 -10.02 -20.46 -19.34
C GLN A 185 -9.25 -19.13 -19.42
N ILE A 186 -9.31 -18.33 -18.35
CA ILE A 186 -8.58 -17.06 -18.27
C ILE A 186 -7.08 -17.29 -18.11
N ALA A 187 -6.67 -18.38 -17.43
CA ALA A 187 -5.27 -18.75 -17.30
C ALA A 187 -4.59 -19.09 -18.65
N LYS A 188 -5.37 -19.41 -19.69
CA LYS A 188 -4.84 -19.58 -21.08
C LYS A 188 -4.23 -18.30 -21.65
N LEU A 189 -4.59 -17.10 -21.10
CA LEU A 189 -3.94 -15.85 -21.46
C LEU A 189 -2.42 -15.89 -21.30
N PHE A 190 -1.91 -16.75 -20.41
CA PHE A 190 -0.51 -16.83 -20.01
C PHE A 190 0.17 -18.16 -20.38
N GLU A 191 -0.45 -18.96 -21.24
CA GLU A 191 0.01 -20.34 -21.53
C GLU A 191 1.47 -20.40 -22.05
N ASP A 192 1.89 -19.35 -22.78
CA ASP A 192 3.23 -19.25 -23.38
C ASP A 192 4.16 -18.30 -22.60
N ILE A 193 3.78 -17.86 -21.40
CA ILE A 193 4.53 -16.89 -20.59
C ILE A 193 5.21 -17.62 -19.43
N ASP A 194 6.53 -17.45 -19.32
CA ASP A 194 7.33 -17.97 -18.20
C ASP A 194 7.13 -17.10 -16.96
N ILE A 195 6.04 -17.34 -16.23
CA ILE A 195 5.68 -16.60 -15.01
C ILE A 195 6.77 -16.69 -13.93
N PRO A 196 7.36 -17.87 -13.63
CA PRO A 196 8.46 -17.96 -12.67
C PRO A 196 9.65 -17.06 -13.00
N TYR A 197 9.95 -16.84 -14.28
CA TYR A 197 11.02 -15.93 -14.67
C TYR A 197 10.64 -14.47 -14.43
N ILE A 198 9.39 -14.08 -14.68
CA ILE A 198 8.90 -12.73 -14.36
C ILE A 198 8.96 -12.48 -12.85
N GLU A 199 8.61 -13.46 -12.02
CA GLU A 199 8.75 -13.37 -10.56
C GLU A 199 10.20 -13.11 -10.13
N GLN A 200 11.17 -13.80 -10.75
CA GLN A 200 12.59 -13.54 -10.50
C GLN A 200 12.98 -12.11 -10.88
N CYS A 201 12.46 -11.57 -11.98
CA CYS A 201 12.68 -10.16 -12.36
C CYS A 201 12.11 -9.20 -11.32
N VAL A 202 10.89 -9.46 -10.80
CA VAL A 202 10.29 -8.63 -9.76
C VAL A 202 11.07 -8.70 -8.44
N GLN A 203 11.58 -9.89 -8.07
CA GLN A 203 12.49 -10.04 -6.90
C GLN A 203 13.81 -9.29 -7.08
N ILE A 204 14.32 -9.17 -8.31
CA ILE A 204 15.47 -8.33 -8.60
C ILE A 204 15.12 -6.85 -8.40
N ALA A 205 13.93 -6.41 -8.81
CA ALA A 205 13.46 -5.06 -8.54
C ALA A 205 13.41 -4.76 -7.04
N GLU A 206 12.89 -5.68 -6.22
CA GLU A 206 12.88 -5.52 -4.76
C GLU A 206 14.29 -5.30 -4.20
N ARG A 207 15.27 -6.07 -4.67
CA ARG A 207 16.67 -5.94 -4.24
C ARG A 207 17.31 -4.63 -4.68
N GLU A 208 17.14 -4.24 -5.95
CA GLU A 208 17.72 -3.00 -6.49
C GLU A 208 17.07 -1.74 -5.90
N LEU A 209 15.77 -1.78 -5.62
CA LEU A 209 15.03 -0.70 -4.95
C LEU A 209 15.22 -0.73 -3.44
N GLU A 210 15.87 -1.78 -2.88
CA GLU A 210 15.99 -2.00 -1.45
C GLU A 210 14.63 -1.99 -0.72
N THR A 211 13.61 -2.53 -1.35
CA THR A 211 12.23 -2.53 -0.86
C THR A 211 11.66 -3.94 -0.88
N ILE A 212 10.51 -4.15 -0.24
CA ILE A 212 9.75 -5.40 -0.31
C ILE A 212 8.31 -5.02 -0.64
N PHE A 213 7.78 -5.59 -1.71
CA PHE A 213 6.38 -5.40 -2.07
C PHE A 213 5.47 -6.25 -1.16
N SER A 214 4.22 -5.80 -0.96
CA SER A 214 3.20 -6.67 -0.40
C SER A 214 2.90 -7.82 -1.39
N ASP A 215 2.41 -8.96 -0.89
CA ASP A 215 2.10 -10.11 -1.76
C ASP A 215 1.12 -9.74 -2.89
N ALA A 216 0.12 -8.89 -2.59
CA ALA A 216 -0.82 -8.38 -3.58
C ALA A 216 -0.13 -7.48 -4.64
N ALA A 217 0.78 -6.60 -4.22
CA ALA A 217 1.53 -5.74 -5.14
C ALA A 217 2.51 -6.57 -5.99
N PHE A 218 3.20 -7.53 -5.39
CA PHE A 218 4.08 -8.47 -6.08
C PHE A 218 3.33 -9.26 -7.15
N SER A 219 2.22 -9.90 -6.78
CA SER A 219 1.38 -10.68 -7.70
C SER A 219 0.79 -9.80 -8.80
N GLY A 220 0.31 -8.61 -8.43
CA GLY A 220 -0.19 -7.63 -9.40
C GLY A 220 0.87 -7.23 -10.42
N LEU A 221 2.08 -6.92 -9.97
CA LEU A 221 3.18 -6.52 -10.84
C LEU A 221 3.58 -7.63 -11.81
N VAL A 222 3.69 -8.88 -11.32
CA VAL A 222 3.95 -10.05 -12.17
C VAL A 222 2.90 -10.19 -13.26
N ILE A 223 1.61 -10.07 -12.92
CA ILE A 223 0.49 -10.15 -13.86
C ILE A 223 0.54 -9.00 -14.88
N HIS A 224 0.80 -7.77 -14.44
CA HIS A 224 0.93 -6.60 -15.32
C HIS A 224 2.05 -6.78 -16.35
N ILE A 225 3.22 -7.25 -15.92
CA ILE A 225 4.36 -7.54 -16.81
C ILE A 225 4.02 -8.67 -17.78
N ALA A 226 3.39 -9.73 -17.31
CA ALA A 226 2.99 -10.86 -18.17
C ALA A 226 2.02 -10.42 -19.27
N ILE A 227 1.03 -9.59 -18.95
CA ILE A 227 0.10 -9.02 -19.92
C ILE A 227 0.85 -8.10 -20.90
N ALA A 228 1.76 -7.26 -20.41
CA ALA A 228 2.55 -6.37 -21.26
C ALA A 228 3.36 -7.17 -22.29
N ILE A 229 4.08 -8.22 -21.87
CA ILE A 229 4.83 -9.10 -22.76
C ILE A 229 3.91 -9.73 -23.83
N LYS A 230 2.77 -10.30 -23.41
CA LYS A 230 1.81 -10.90 -24.33
C LYS A 230 1.29 -9.88 -25.37
N ARG A 231 1.05 -8.64 -24.94
CA ARG A 231 0.57 -7.58 -25.83
C ARG A 231 1.66 -7.13 -26.80
N ILE A 232 2.90 -6.99 -26.34
CA ILE A 232 4.07 -6.69 -27.19
C ILE A 232 4.27 -7.78 -28.25
N GLN A 233 4.19 -9.06 -27.89
CA GLN A 233 4.23 -10.18 -28.84
C GLN A 233 3.14 -10.08 -29.93
N LEU A 234 2.01 -9.48 -29.59
CA LEU A 234 0.92 -9.18 -30.53
C LEU A 234 1.15 -7.88 -31.31
N GLY A 235 2.27 -7.15 -31.13
CA GLY A 235 2.57 -5.86 -31.74
C GLY A 235 1.61 -4.76 -31.26
N LYS A 236 1.31 -4.75 -29.97
CA LYS A 236 0.41 -3.83 -29.29
C LYS A 236 1.14 -3.16 -28.13
N ASP A 237 1.76 -2.03 -28.42
CA ASP A 237 2.55 -1.26 -27.48
C ASP A 237 1.71 -0.14 -26.85
N ILE A 238 2.02 0.24 -25.62
CA ILE A 238 1.51 1.47 -25.00
C ILE A 238 2.28 2.65 -25.60
N VAL A 239 1.58 3.76 -25.79
CA VAL A 239 2.19 5.06 -26.11
C VAL A 239 1.99 5.98 -24.90
N MET A 240 3.08 6.60 -24.45
CA MET A 240 3.09 7.48 -23.28
C MET A 240 3.33 8.94 -23.70
N PRO A 241 2.70 9.94 -23.03
CA PRO A 241 3.02 11.35 -23.23
C PRO A 241 4.50 11.62 -22.94
N LYS A 242 5.18 12.37 -23.82
CA LYS A 242 6.64 12.61 -23.71
C LYS A 242 7.06 13.29 -22.40
N GLU A 243 6.21 14.16 -21.86
CA GLU A 243 6.46 14.86 -20.59
C GLU A 243 6.39 13.90 -19.40
N GLU A 244 5.39 13.00 -19.41
CA GLU A 244 5.25 11.95 -18.41
C GLU A 244 6.45 10.98 -18.42
N LEU A 245 6.84 10.53 -19.62
CA LEU A 245 8.01 9.65 -19.78
C LEU A 245 9.29 10.29 -19.27
N LYS A 246 9.55 11.56 -19.61
CA LYS A 246 10.73 12.28 -19.13
C LYS A 246 10.78 12.41 -17.61
N ALA A 247 9.63 12.61 -16.96
CA ALA A 247 9.55 12.65 -15.49
C ALA A 247 9.88 11.29 -14.89
N LEU A 248 9.43 10.19 -15.52
CA LEU A 248 9.72 8.83 -15.07
C LEU A 248 11.21 8.47 -15.29
N GLU A 249 11.83 8.88 -16.39
CA GLU A 249 13.24 8.62 -16.70
C GLU A 249 14.21 9.12 -15.61
N MET A 250 13.80 10.13 -14.84
CA MET A 250 14.58 10.68 -13.73
C MET A 250 14.47 9.87 -12.44
N THR A 251 13.64 8.83 -12.38
CA THR A 251 13.40 8.04 -11.15
C THR A 251 14.34 6.84 -11.07
N LYS A 252 14.65 6.40 -9.84
CA LYS A 252 15.39 5.15 -9.61
C LYS A 252 14.61 3.95 -10.12
N GLU A 253 13.29 4.00 -9.99
CA GLU A 253 12.38 2.95 -10.45
C GLU A 253 12.45 2.76 -11.97
N PHE A 254 12.70 3.83 -12.76
CA PHE A 254 12.89 3.72 -14.19
C PHE A 254 14.19 3.00 -14.57
N ALA A 255 15.28 3.28 -13.84
CA ALA A 255 16.54 2.57 -14.05
C ALA A 255 16.38 1.07 -13.78
N VAL A 256 15.68 0.71 -12.71
CA VAL A 256 15.37 -0.68 -12.36
C VAL A 256 14.43 -1.32 -13.40
N ALA A 257 13.38 -0.62 -13.81
CA ALA A 257 12.49 -1.07 -14.88
C ALA A 257 13.24 -1.34 -16.19
N SER A 258 14.22 -0.49 -16.52
CA SER A 258 15.08 -0.66 -17.72
C SER A 258 15.95 -1.92 -17.64
N ASN A 259 16.49 -2.24 -16.45
CA ASN A 259 17.25 -3.48 -16.23
C ASN A 259 16.34 -4.72 -16.39
N ILE A 260 15.15 -4.68 -15.80
CA ILE A 260 14.16 -5.74 -15.94
C ILE A 260 13.73 -5.91 -17.40
N ALA A 261 13.48 -4.81 -18.10
CA ALA A 261 13.07 -4.85 -19.52
C ALA A 261 14.11 -5.59 -20.38
N LYS A 262 15.40 -5.34 -20.21
CA LYS A 262 16.47 -6.07 -20.91
C LYS A 262 16.44 -7.57 -20.63
N MET A 263 16.24 -7.96 -19.38
CA MET A 263 16.14 -9.38 -19.01
C MET A 263 14.92 -10.05 -19.66
N LEU A 264 13.79 -9.33 -19.72
CA LEU A 264 12.57 -9.81 -20.36
C LEU A 264 12.69 -9.90 -21.88
N GLU A 265 13.37 -8.93 -22.53
CA GLU A 265 13.69 -8.95 -23.96
C GLU A 265 14.45 -10.22 -24.34
N ASP A 266 15.52 -10.52 -23.58
CA ASP A 266 16.36 -11.71 -23.80
C ASP A 266 15.56 -13.01 -23.62
N ARG A 267 14.71 -13.10 -22.60
CA ARG A 267 13.96 -14.32 -22.28
C ARG A 267 12.83 -14.60 -23.25
N PHE A 268 12.07 -13.54 -23.63
CA PHE A 268 10.85 -13.69 -24.43
C PHE A 268 11.07 -13.36 -25.91
N ASN A 269 12.29 -13.02 -26.30
CA ASN A 269 12.66 -12.62 -27.66
C ASN A 269 11.72 -11.54 -28.22
N VAL A 270 11.52 -10.48 -27.45
CA VAL A 270 10.72 -9.29 -27.79
C VAL A 270 11.59 -8.05 -27.69
N SER A 271 11.17 -6.96 -28.33
CA SER A 271 11.74 -5.62 -28.07
C SER A 271 10.76 -4.82 -27.24
N ILE A 272 11.20 -4.30 -26.10
CA ILE A 272 10.37 -3.53 -25.16
C ILE A 272 10.63 -2.03 -25.39
N PRO A 273 9.67 -1.29 -25.97
CA PRO A 273 9.81 0.14 -26.19
C PRO A 273 9.97 0.92 -24.87
N VAL A 274 10.56 2.11 -24.95
CA VAL A 274 10.78 2.97 -23.77
C VAL A 274 9.45 3.35 -23.07
N ASP A 275 8.37 3.50 -23.81
CA ASP A 275 7.03 3.77 -23.26
C ASP A 275 6.54 2.60 -22.38
N GLU A 276 6.89 1.37 -22.71
CA GLU A 276 6.58 0.18 -21.91
C GLU A 276 7.43 0.11 -20.63
N ILE A 277 8.70 0.55 -20.71
CA ILE A 277 9.54 0.72 -19.52
C ILE A 277 8.91 1.76 -18.59
N GLY A 278 8.42 2.87 -19.14
CA GLY A 278 7.65 3.86 -18.40
C GLY A 278 6.41 3.26 -17.74
N TYR A 279 5.68 2.38 -18.42
CA TYR A 279 4.51 1.70 -17.88
C TYR A 279 4.88 0.76 -16.70
N ILE A 280 5.95 -0.02 -16.82
CA ILE A 280 6.48 -0.85 -15.72
C ILE A 280 6.88 0.05 -14.55
N THR A 281 7.52 1.19 -14.82
CA THR A 281 7.93 2.18 -13.80
C THR A 281 6.74 2.70 -13.00
N ILE A 282 5.63 3.05 -13.68
CA ILE A 282 4.39 3.50 -13.01
C ILE A 282 3.87 2.44 -12.06
N HIS A 283 3.92 1.17 -12.46
CA HIS A 283 3.49 0.06 -11.60
C HIS A 283 4.44 -0.15 -10.42
N LEU A 284 5.75 0.00 -10.59
CA LEU A 284 6.71 -0.02 -9.48
C LEU A 284 6.44 1.10 -8.47
N LEU A 285 6.25 2.33 -8.95
CA LEU A 285 5.94 3.50 -8.13
C LEU A 285 4.58 3.40 -7.42
N GLY A 286 3.58 2.79 -8.07
CA GLY A 286 2.24 2.57 -7.51
C GLY A 286 2.13 1.35 -6.58
N SER A 287 3.17 0.55 -6.45
CA SER A 287 3.14 -0.65 -5.64
C SER A 287 3.27 -0.34 -4.15
N ASN A 288 2.45 -1.01 -3.33
CA ASN A 288 2.58 -0.92 -1.87
C ASN A 288 3.84 -1.65 -1.41
N VAL A 289 4.69 -0.95 -0.68
CA VAL A 289 5.95 -1.48 -0.16
C VAL A 289 5.82 -1.89 1.31
N ALA A 290 6.45 -3.00 1.67
CA ALA A 290 6.47 -3.49 3.04
C ALA A 290 7.59 -2.85 3.89
N LYS A 291 8.65 -2.34 3.28
CA LYS A 291 9.76 -1.63 3.97
C LYS A 291 10.36 -0.59 3.03
N PRO A 292 9.89 0.65 3.04
CA PRO A 292 10.53 1.73 2.29
C PRO A 292 11.81 2.18 3.00
N LYS A 293 12.85 2.48 2.24
CA LYS A 293 14.15 2.93 2.79
C LYS A 293 14.51 4.37 2.44
N THR A 294 13.75 5.05 1.58
CA THR A 294 14.19 6.35 1.05
C THR A 294 13.08 7.40 1.07
N TYR A 295 13.26 8.43 1.90
CA TYR A 295 12.29 9.53 2.08
C TYR A 295 12.58 10.76 1.20
N LEU A 296 13.62 10.74 0.37
CA LEU A 296 14.07 11.90 -0.40
C LEU A 296 13.71 11.71 -1.88
N ASN A 297 12.58 12.26 -2.30
CA ASN A 297 12.13 12.31 -3.70
C ASN A 297 11.60 13.70 -4.04
N GLU A 298 11.32 13.93 -5.35
CA GLU A 298 10.51 15.08 -5.78
C GLU A 298 9.29 15.22 -4.87
N ASN A 299 8.95 16.45 -4.48
CA ASN A 299 7.77 16.78 -3.68
C ASN A 299 7.74 16.20 -2.24
N TRP A 300 8.87 15.75 -1.68
CA TRP A 300 8.90 15.21 -0.33
C TRP A 300 8.31 16.16 0.73
N ILE A 301 8.54 17.47 0.58
CA ILE A 301 7.97 18.51 1.46
C ILE A 301 6.46 18.52 1.37
N GLU A 302 5.93 18.52 0.14
CA GLU A 302 4.48 18.53 -0.10
C GLU A 302 3.82 17.29 0.51
N TYR A 303 4.45 16.12 0.37
CA TYR A 303 3.92 14.88 0.96
C TYR A 303 3.98 14.89 2.49
N GLN A 304 5.02 15.46 3.09
CA GLN A 304 5.08 15.62 4.55
C GLN A 304 3.99 16.58 5.05
N LEU A 305 3.84 17.74 4.42
CA LEU A 305 2.81 18.71 4.78
C LEU A 305 1.39 18.16 4.57
N LEU A 306 1.20 17.42 3.48
CA LEU A 306 -0.08 16.76 3.21
C LEU A 306 -0.40 15.70 4.27
N THR A 307 0.59 14.89 4.64
CA THR A 307 0.46 13.89 5.70
C THR A 307 0.14 14.55 7.04
N GLU A 308 0.85 15.60 7.41
CA GLU A 308 0.61 16.37 8.65
C GLU A 308 -0.80 16.95 8.66
N LYS A 309 -1.23 17.58 7.57
CA LYS A 309 -2.59 18.14 7.42
C LYS A 309 -3.67 17.08 7.61
N ILE A 310 -3.47 15.88 7.04
CA ILE A 310 -4.41 14.76 7.20
C ILE A 310 -4.48 14.30 8.66
N ILE A 311 -3.32 14.13 9.32
CA ILE A 311 -3.28 13.71 10.74
C ILE A 311 -3.95 14.75 11.61
N ARG A 312 -3.70 16.04 11.39
CA ARG A 312 -4.35 17.15 12.10
C ARG A 312 -5.87 17.10 11.94
N ASN A 313 -6.37 16.98 10.70
CA ASN A 313 -7.79 16.92 10.41
C ASN A 313 -8.49 15.76 11.14
N VAL A 314 -7.87 14.59 11.20
CA VAL A 314 -8.40 13.44 11.94
C VAL A 314 -8.33 13.69 13.43
N SER A 315 -7.17 14.18 13.95
CA SER A 315 -6.95 14.46 15.37
C SER A 315 -7.99 15.40 15.96
N GLU A 316 -8.31 16.49 15.24
CA GLU A 316 -9.32 17.47 15.64
C GLU A 316 -10.71 16.86 15.75
N ARG A 317 -11.09 15.98 14.80
CA ARG A 317 -12.41 15.35 14.75
C ARG A 317 -12.59 14.26 15.79
N ILE A 318 -11.56 13.47 16.08
CA ILE A 318 -11.60 12.45 17.14
C ILE A 318 -11.29 13.03 18.52
N LYS A 319 -10.87 14.33 18.60
CA LYS A 319 -10.44 15.02 19.83
C LYS A 319 -9.27 14.34 20.55
N GLU A 320 -8.38 13.73 19.79
CA GLU A 320 -7.15 13.09 20.28
C GLU A 320 -5.95 13.56 19.45
N ASN A 321 -4.87 14.00 20.14
CA ASN A 321 -3.65 14.39 19.43
C ASN A 321 -2.90 13.15 18.90
N LEU A 322 -2.86 12.96 17.57
CA LEU A 322 -2.11 11.92 16.89
C LEU A 322 -0.83 12.44 16.21
N LEU A 323 -0.57 13.73 16.24
CA LEU A 323 0.59 14.36 15.57
C LEU A 323 1.94 13.88 16.10
N GLU A 324 1.97 13.44 17.36
CA GLU A 324 3.19 12.92 18.00
C GLU A 324 3.46 11.44 17.72
N ASP A 325 2.55 10.73 17.04
CA ASP A 325 2.74 9.33 16.68
C ASP A 325 3.59 9.21 15.42
N GLN A 326 4.91 9.07 15.61
CA GLN A 326 5.87 8.95 14.52
C GLN A 326 5.58 7.74 13.62
N GLN A 327 5.11 6.62 14.18
CA GLN A 327 4.76 5.44 13.38
C GLN A 327 3.54 5.68 12.47
N LEU A 328 2.58 6.49 12.95
CA LEU A 328 1.45 6.90 12.13
C LEU A 328 1.93 7.80 11.00
N PHE A 329 2.73 8.82 11.32
CA PHE A 329 3.25 9.77 10.33
C PHE A 329 4.05 9.05 9.22
N GLU A 330 5.02 8.24 9.61
CA GLU A 330 5.83 7.45 8.66
C GLU A 330 4.97 6.49 7.85
N GLY A 331 4.07 5.75 8.50
CA GLY A 331 3.20 4.81 7.81
C GLY A 331 2.24 5.46 6.81
N LEU A 332 1.73 6.66 7.12
CA LEU A 332 0.89 7.42 6.20
C LEU A 332 1.71 8.01 5.05
N LEU A 333 2.91 8.53 5.33
CA LEU A 333 3.81 9.07 4.31
C LEU A 333 4.21 8.01 3.30
N ASP A 334 4.57 6.80 3.78
CA ASP A 334 4.91 5.65 2.95
C ASP A 334 3.74 5.19 2.07
N HIS A 335 2.51 5.29 2.60
CA HIS A 335 1.30 4.91 1.86
C HIS A 335 0.84 6.00 0.89
N LEU A 336 1.06 7.27 1.22
CA LEU A 336 0.57 8.43 0.46
C LEU A 336 1.18 8.50 -0.94
N ARG A 337 2.50 8.28 -1.05
CA ARG A 337 3.21 8.35 -2.34
C ARG A 337 2.65 7.35 -3.36
N PRO A 338 2.59 6.05 -3.09
CA PRO A 338 1.96 5.09 -4.00
C PRO A 338 0.50 5.42 -4.29
N THR A 339 -0.26 5.90 -3.30
CA THR A 339 -1.66 6.31 -3.49
C THR A 339 -1.78 7.45 -4.51
N ILE A 340 -0.93 8.48 -4.42
CA ILE A 340 -0.92 9.60 -5.38
C ILE A 340 -0.60 9.10 -6.79
N TYR A 341 0.38 8.20 -6.96
CA TYR A 341 0.68 7.59 -8.26
C TYR A 341 -0.50 6.78 -8.78
N ARG A 342 -1.13 5.95 -7.96
CA ARG A 342 -2.32 5.19 -8.37
C ARG A 342 -3.46 6.09 -8.82
N LEU A 343 -3.74 7.16 -8.08
CA LEU A 343 -4.79 8.13 -8.44
C LEU A 343 -4.49 8.84 -9.78
N LYS A 344 -3.25 9.33 -9.97
CA LYS A 344 -2.86 10.04 -11.19
C LYS A 344 -2.92 9.14 -12.43
N HIS A 345 -2.55 7.86 -12.29
CA HIS A 345 -2.51 6.90 -13.40
C HIS A 345 -3.71 5.94 -13.44
N ASP A 346 -4.74 6.21 -12.62
CA ASP A 346 -5.99 5.42 -12.55
C ASP A 346 -5.74 3.93 -12.30
N LEU A 347 -4.74 3.61 -11.46
CA LEU A 347 -4.45 2.25 -11.01
C LEU A 347 -5.41 1.86 -9.89
N LYS A 348 -5.93 0.64 -9.91
CA LYS A 348 -6.83 0.13 -8.87
C LYS A 348 -6.06 -0.66 -7.83
N LEU A 349 -6.31 -0.36 -6.57
CA LEU A 349 -5.91 -1.16 -5.42
C LEU A 349 -7.18 -1.78 -4.83
N LYS A 350 -7.16 -3.08 -4.51
CA LYS A 350 -8.24 -3.77 -3.82
C LYS A 350 -7.91 -3.94 -2.35
N ASN A 351 -8.86 -3.67 -1.48
CA ASN A 351 -8.73 -3.89 -0.04
C ASN A 351 -9.58 -5.10 0.37
N PRO A 352 -8.98 -6.28 0.61
CA PRO A 352 -9.74 -7.50 0.85
C PRO A 352 -10.54 -7.48 2.15
N ILE A 353 -10.27 -6.54 3.05
CA ILE A 353 -10.94 -6.39 4.35
C ILE A 353 -11.78 -5.11 4.46
N LEU A 354 -12.14 -4.48 3.32
CA LEU A 354 -12.90 -3.23 3.30
C LEU A 354 -14.23 -3.35 4.05
N ASP A 355 -14.96 -4.44 3.84
CA ASP A 355 -16.27 -4.66 4.48
C ASP A 355 -16.15 -4.78 6.00
N GLU A 356 -15.10 -5.46 6.48
CA GLU A 356 -14.78 -5.57 7.91
C GLU A 356 -14.37 -4.21 8.48
N ILE A 357 -13.57 -3.42 7.76
CA ILE A 357 -13.20 -2.06 8.17
C ILE A 357 -14.44 -1.19 8.32
N LYS A 358 -15.32 -1.18 7.32
CA LYS A 358 -16.57 -0.42 7.37
C LYS A 358 -17.50 -0.86 8.50
N THR A 359 -17.49 -2.14 8.84
CA THR A 359 -18.31 -2.68 9.91
C THR A 359 -17.75 -2.33 11.29
N ASN A 360 -16.45 -2.52 11.50
CA ASN A 360 -15.83 -2.39 12.82
C ASN A 360 -15.34 -0.96 13.14
N TYR A 361 -15.05 -0.15 12.12
CA TYR A 361 -14.52 1.21 12.24
C TYR A 361 -15.37 2.24 11.49
N ARG A 362 -16.70 2.05 11.47
CA ARG A 362 -17.63 2.87 10.68
C ARG A 362 -17.47 4.38 10.92
N GLU A 363 -17.43 4.80 12.17
CA GLU A 363 -17.29 6.21 12.52
C GLU A 363 -15.93 6.76 12.11
N LEU A 364 -14.86 6.04 12.39
CA LEU A 364 -13.50 6.41 11.98
C LEU A 364 -13.37 6.47 10.45
N PHE A 365 -14.05 5.56 9.73
CA PHE A 365 -14.04 5.54 8.26
C PHE A 365 -14.61 6.84 7.68
N GLU A 366 -15.72 7.35 8.20
CA GLU A 366 -16.31 8.62 7.74
C GLU A 366 -15.43 9.83 8.13
N ILE A 367 -14.84 9.83 9.33
CA ILE A 367 -13.91 10.88 9.76
C ILE A 367 -12.69 10.92 8.83
N VAL A 368 -12.09 9.77 8.55
CA VAL A 368 -10.92 9.66 7.67
C VAL A 368 -11.28 10.08 6.25
N ARG A 369 -12.40 9.61 5.70
CA ARG A 369 -12.88 10.02 4.37
C ARG A 369 -12.90 11.55 4.22
N GLU A 370 -13.52 12.24 5.16
CA GLU A 370 -13.60 13.71 5.14
C GLU A 370 -12.23 14.38 5.32
N SER A 371 -11.32 13.73 6.05
CA SER A 371 -9.99 14.27 6.34
C SER A 371 -9.01 14.08 5.18
N LEU A 372 -9.31 13.19 4.21
CA LEU A 372 -8.48 12.91 3.03
C LEU A 372 -8.74 13.85 1.84
N LYS A 373 -9.69 14.79 1.93
CA LYS A 373 -9.95 15.79 0.89
C LYS A 373 -8.70 16.52 0.38
N PRO A 374 -7.68 16.84 1.20
CA PRO A 374 -6.46 17.43 0.70
C PRO A 374 -5.72 16.59 -0.36
N ILE A 375 -5.84 15.26 -0.33
CA ILE A 375 -5.28 14.38 -1.39
C ILE A 375 -6.07 14.55 -2.69
N GLU A 376 -7.40 14.63 -2.60
CA GLU A 376 -8.26 14.83 -3.77
C GLU A 376 -8.02 16.19 -4.41
N GLU A 377 -7.85 17.24 -3.60
CA GLU A 377 -7.47 18.59 -4.06
C GLU A 377 -6.10 18.57 -4.75
N TYR A 378 -5.12 17.88 -4.18
CA TYR A 378 -3.75 17.77 -4.72
C TYR A 378 -3.68 17.00 -6.04
N THR A 379 -4.46 15.92 -6.15
CA THR A 379 -4.42 15.03 -7.33
C THR A 379 -5.44 15.40 -8.42
N GLY A 380 -6.46 16.20 -8.08
CA GLY A 380 -7.63 16.45 -8.93
C GLY A 380 -8.49 15.20 -9.17
N ARG A 381 -8.35 14.16 -8.33
CA ARG A 381 -9.02 12.86 -8.44
C ARG A 381 -9.66 12.47 -7.11
N ASN A 382 -10.83 11.85 -7.16
CA ASN A 382 -11.51 11.34 -5.97
C ASN A 382 -10.87 10.03 -5.49
N LEU A 383 -10.73 9.89 -4.17
CA LEU A 383 -10.32 8.65 -3.53
C LEU A 383 -11.48 7.63 -3.57
N ASN A 384 -11.16 6.40 -3.93
CA ASN A 384 -12.11 5.29 -3.79
C ASN A 384 -12.10 4.74 -2.35
N GLU A 385 -13.13 3.97 -2.01
CA GLU A 385 -13.29 3.43 -0.67
C GLU A 385 -12.20 2.42 -0.27
N GLU A 386 -11.62 1.74 -1.24
CA GLU A 386 -10.51 0.80 -1.05
C GLU A 386 -9.26 1.52 -0.51
N GLU A 387 -8.90 2.66 -1.11
CA GLU A 387 -7.80 3.50 -0.64
C GLU A 387 -8.10 4.10 0.75
N ILE A 388 -9.32 4.64 0.94
CA ILE A 388 -9.74 5.19 2.24
C ILE A 388 -9.60 4.13 3.34
N GLY A 389 -9.99 2.88 3.06
CA GLY A 389 -9.86 1.76 3.99
C GLY A 389 -8.43 1.56 4.50
N TYR A 390 -7.43 1.69 3.64
CA TYR A 390 -6.03 1.59 4.06
C TYR A 390 -5.60 2.74 4.99
N PHE A 391 -6.05 3.97 4.74
CA PHE A 391 -5.82 5.08 5.67
C PHE A 391 -6.48 4.83 7.02
N VAL A 392 -7.71 4.30 7.04
CA VAL A 392 -8.42 3.95 8.28
C VAL A 392 -7.63 2.93 9.11
N ILE A 393 -6.96 1.96 8.48
CA ILE A 393 -6.10 0.98 9.16
C ILE A 393 -4.95 1.69 9.90
N HIS A 394 -4.27 2.65 9.25
CA HIS A 394 -3.18 3.40 9.88
C HIS A 394 -3.66 4.19 11.11
N PHE A 395 -4.79 4.89 11.01
CA PHE A 395 -5.38 5.63 12.13
C PHE A 395 -5.88 4.70 13.22
N GLY A 396 -6.53 3.58 12.88
CA GLY A 396 -6.95 2.56 13.82
C GLY A 396 -5.78 2.02 14.64
N ALA A 397 -4.65 1.71 13.97
CA ALA A 397 -3.44 1.26 14.65
C ALA A 397 -2.87 2.32 15.62
N ALA A 398 -2.91 3.60 15.25
CA ALA A 398 -2.44 4.70 16.12
C ALA A 398 -3.32 4.85 17.37
N ILE A 399 -4.64 4.77 17.21
CA ILE A 399 -5.60 4.83 18.32
C ILE A 399 -5.38 3.64 19.28
N GLU A 400 -5.18 2.43 18.75
CA GLU A 400 -4.92 1.24 19.57
C GLU A 400 -3.58 1.35 20.32
N ARG A 401 -2.50 1.88 19.71
CA ARG A 401 -1.22 2.13 20.40
C ARG A 401 -1.37 3.04 21.61
N LYS A 402 -2.19 4.07 21.51
CA LYS A 402 -2.44 4.99 22.65
C LYS A 402 -3.13 4.33 23.84
N LYS A 403 -3.92 3.29 23.59
CA LYS A 403 -4.62 2.54 24.65
C LYS A 403 -3.70 1.59 25.41
N THR A 404 -2.49 1.34 24.90
CA THR A 404 -1.62 0.28 25.41
C THR A 404 -0.25 0.81 25.86
N ALA A 405 0.12 0.65 27.13
CA ALA A 405 1.49 0.77 27.61
C ALA A 405 1.81 -0.21 28.75
N ILE A 406 2.88 -0.98 28.56
CA ILE A 406 3.77 -1.78 29.43
C ILE A 406 3.35 -3.19 29.85
N SER A 407 4.15 -4.24 29.43
CA SER A 407 4.63 -5.40 30.23
C SER A 407 5.59 -6.32 29.43
N ILE A 408 6.29 -7.30 30.08
CA ILE A 408 7.26 -8.27 29.52
C ILE A 408 6.52 -9.36 28.74
N LYS A 409 6.92 -9.66 27.49
CA LYS A 409 6.03 -10.28 26.49
C LYS A 409 6.69 -11.43 25.72
N PRO A 410 5.99 -12.54 25.38
CA PRO A 410 6.50 -13.54 24.44
C PRO A 410 6.75 -12.92 23.04
N ASN A 411 7.76 -13.44 22.36
CA ASN A 411 8.18 -12.96 21.04
C ASN A 411 7.24 -13.49 19.97
N VAL A 412 6.47 -12.61 19.37
CA VAL A 412 5.50 -12.94 18.31
C VAL A 412 5.94 -12.38 16.96
N LEU A 413 5.91 -13.22 15.92
CA LEU A 413 6.10 -12.80 14.54
C LEU A 413 4.72 -12.68 13.87
N VAL A 414 4.44 -11.52 13.27
CA VAL A 414 3.20 -11.31 12.52
C VAL A 414 3.47 -11.48 11.03
N VAL A 415 2.67 -12.34 10.38
CA VAL A 415 2.74 -12.59 8.93
C VAL A 415 1.44 -12.13 8.29
N CYS A 416 1.54 -11.18 7.37
CA CYS A 416 0.37 -10.59 6.71
C CYS A 416 0.60 -10.40 5.20
N SER A 417 -0.36 -10.85 4.38
CA SER A 417 -0.31 -10.71 2.92
C SER A 417 -0.85 -9.37 2.40
N THR A 418 -1.61 -8.64 3.22
CA THR A 418 -2.38 -7.47 2.78
C THR A 418 -1.64 -6.13 2.89
N GLY A 419 -0.37 -6.13 3.31
CA GLY A 419 0.49 -4.95 3.37
C GLY A 419 0.68 -4.38 4.79
N ILE A 420 1.53 -3.33 4.90
CA ILE A 420 2.04 -2.79 6.16
C ILE A 420 0.93 -2.27 7.08
N GLY A 421 -0.06 -1.57 6.54
CA GLY A 421 -1.12 -0.96 7.35
C GLY A 421 -1.91 -1.99 8.14
N THR A 422 -2.39 -3.04 7.46
CA THR A 422 -3.14 -4.14 8.07
C THR A 422 -2.29 -4.90 9.08
N ALA A 423 -1.03 -5.11 8.76
CA ALA A 423 -0.09 -5.79 9.62
C ALA A 423 0.21 -4.98 10.89
N LYS A 424 0.38 -3.66 10.78
CA LYS A 424 0.55 -2.75 11.94
C LYS A 424 -0.71 -2.70 12.81
N LEU A 425 -1.91 -2.68 12.21
CA LEU A 425 -3.16 -2.73 12.96
C LEU A 425 -3.28 -4.05 13.75
N LEU A 426 -3.05 -5.19 13.09
CA LEU A 426 -3.08 -6.49 13.75
C LEU A 426 -2.06 -6.55 14.89
N SER A 427 -0.84 -6.08 14.68
CA SER A 427 0.21 -6.01 15.69
C SER A 427 -0.21 -5.14 16.87
N SER A 428 -0.78 -3.96 16.64
CA SER A 428 -1.28 -3.07 17.69
C SER A 428 -2.44 -3.69 18.47
N ARG A 429 -3.37 -4.34 17.79
CA ARG A 429 -4.48 -5.07 18.46
C ARG A 429 -3.99 -6.27 19.24
N LEU A 430 -3.04 -7.03 18.72
CA LEU A 430 -2.42 -8.11 19.48
C LEU A 430 -1.80 -7.60 20.77
N GLN A 431 -1.06 -6.50 20.72
CA GLN A 431 -0.45 -5.87 21.88
C GLN A 431 -1.48 -5.25 22.85
N SER A 432 -2.65 -4.84 22.37
CA SER A 432 -3.72 -4.31 23.23
C SER A 432 -4.49 -5.41 23.99
N VAL A 433 -4.61 -6.59 23.37
CA VAL A 433 -5.40 -7.70 23.91
C VAL A 433 -4.52 -8.70 24.66
N PHE A 434 -3.25 -8.84 24.29
CA PHE A 434 -2.30 -9.80 24.85
C PHE A 434 -1.00 -9.14 25.24
N ASP A 435 -0.35 -9.74 26.23
CA ASP A 435 0.96 -9.31 26.70
C ASP A 435 2.07 -9.92 25.82
N VAL A 436 2.33 -9.32 24.66
CA VAL A 436 3.22 -9.87 23.64
C VAL A 436 4.26 -8.84 23.15
N HIS A 437 5.43 -9.32 22.75
CA HIS A 437 6.45 -8.55 22.08
C HIS A 437 6.46 -8.91 20.58
N ILE A 438 6.01 -7.99 19.72
CA ILE A 438 6.06 -8.20 18.28
C ILE A 438 7.50 -7.99 17.79
N ILE A 439 8.15 -9.07 17.39
CA ILE A 439 9.54 -9.06 16.93
C ILE A 439 9.65 -8.44 15.55
N ASP A 440 8.72 -8.79 14.68
CA ASP A 440 8.68 -8.24 13.33
C ASP A 440 7.29 -8.48 12.71
N THR A 441 7.04 -7.76 11.63
CA THR A 441 5.85 -7.93 10.81
C THR A 441 6.29 -8.08 9.37
N ILE A 442 6.08 -9.27 8.79
CA ILE A 442 6.71 -9.68 7.53
C ILE A 442 5.70 -10.27 6.55
N ALA A 443 6.09 -10.30 5.28
CA ALA A 443 5.40 -11.07 4.26
C ALA A 443 5.76 -12.56 4.35
N PHE A 444 4.91 -13.43 3.81
CA PHE A 444 5.06 -14.89 3.87
C PHE A 444 6.44 -15.40 3.41
N HIS A 445 6.97 -14.85 2.33
CA HIS A 445 8.22 -15.32 1.74
C HIS A 445 9.48 -15.03 2.60
N GLN A 446 9.38 -14.15 3.60
CA GLN A 446 10.48 -13.77 4.49
C GLN A 446 10.62 -14.63 5.76
N ILE A 447 9.65 -15.51 6.04
CA ILE A 447 9.60 -16.28 7.30
C ILE A 447 10.90 -17.05 7.52
N LYS A 448 11.41 -17.76 6.51
CA LYS A 448 12.62 -18.59 6.63
C LYS A 448 13.88 -17.78 6.99
N GLU A 449 13.94 -16.53 6.56
CA GLU A 449 15.08 -15.65 6.85
C GLU A 449 15.01 -15.15 8.29
N VAL A 450 13.85 -14.71 8.73
CA VAL A 450 13.66 -14.19 10.09
C VAL A 450 13.83 -15.26 11.17
N LEU A 451 13.38 -16.49 10.90
CA LEU A 451 13.54 -17.61 11.85
C LEU A 451 15.01 -18.03 12.05
N LYS A 452 15.92 -17.72 11.12
CA LYS A 452 17.36 -17.99 11.29
C LYS A 452 18.02 -17.09 12.32
N ASP A 453 17.58 -15.84 12.43
CA ASP A 453 18.28 -14.80 13.16
C ASP A 453 17.58 -14.40 14.48
N LYS A 454 16.28 -14.70 14.62
CA LYS A 454 15.48 -14.23 15.75
C LYS A 454 14.74 -15.39 16.44
N LYS A 455 14.75 -15.39 17.77
CA LYS A 455 13.95 -16.34 18.56
C LYS A 455 12.48 -15.90 18.55
N ILE A 456 11.63 -16.72 17.95
CA ILE A 456 10.18 -16.51 17.83
C ILE A 456 9.45 -17.59 18.66
N ASP A 457 8.51 -17.18 19.49
CA ASP A 457 7.74 -18.10 20.35
C ASP A 457 6.39 -18.46 19.67
N LEU A 458 5.82 -17.56 18.86
CA LEU A 458 4.57 -17.76 18.15
C LEU A 458 4.55 -17.00 16.84
N ILE A 459 3.98 -17.60 15.79
CA ILE A 459 3.65 -16.91 14.54
C ILE A 459 2.14 -16.67 14.51
N VAL A 460 1.74 -15.42 14.31
CA VAL A 460 0.34 -15.03 14.05
C VAL A 460 0.22 -14.63 12.59
N SER A 461 -0.61 -15.34 11.85
CA SER A 461 -0.71 -15.18 10.41
C SER A 461 -2.14 -14.84 9.96
N THR A 462 -2.26 -13.96 8.96
CA THR A 462 -3.56 -13.65 8.30
C THR A 462 -3.85 -14.58 7.12
N ILE A 463 -2.95 -15.49 6.82
CA ILE A 463 -3.08 -16.48 5.74
C ILE A 463 -2.79 -17.89 6.29
N PRO A 464 -3.38 -18.93 5.69
CA PRO A 464 -3.05 -20.31 6.03
C PRO A 464 -1.58 -20.58 5.73
N LEU A 465 -0.79 -20.89 6.75
CA LEU A 465 0.59 -21.30 6.58
C LEU A 465 0.96 -22.43 7.54
N LYS A 466 1.94 -23.25 7.13
CA LYS A 466 2.52 -24.30 7.95
C LYS A 466 3.98 -23.97 8.22
N CYS A 467 4.36 -24.04 9.48
CA CYS A 467 5.74 -23.96 9.93
C CYS A 467 5.97 -25.10 10.92
N ASP A 468 6.99 -25.91 10.68
CA ASP A 468 7.28 -27.07 11.54
C ASP A 468 8.10 -26.65 12.77
N GLU A 469 8.79 -25.50 12.72
CA GLU A 469 9.69 -25.01 13.76
C GLU A 469 8.98 -24.19 14.85
N VAL A 470 7.93 -23.43 14.48
CA VAL A 470 7.22 -22.51 15.37
C VAL A 470 5.71 -22.68 15.20
N LYS A 471 4.98 -22.63 16.32
CA LYS A 471 3.52 -22.71 16.30
C LYS A 471 2.92 -21.54 15.52
N VAL A 472 2.02 -21.86 14.60
CA VAL A 472 1.28 -20.87 13.81
C VAL A 472 -0.17 -20.82 14.24
N VAL A 473 -0.71 -19.61 14.42
CA VAL A 473 -2.13 -19.35 14.64
C VAL A 473 -2.65 -18.44 13.54
N GLU A 474 -3.60 -18.94 12.77
CA GLU A 474 -4.29 -18.16 11.74
C GLU A 474 -5.40 -17.33 12.37
N VAL A 475 -5.42 -16.02 12.03
CA VAL A 475 -6.36 -15.04 12.56
C VAL A 475 -6.88 -14.11 11.47
N ASN A 476 -8.05 -13.51 11.72
CA ASN A 476 -8.53 -12.40 10.89
C ASN A 476 -7.64 -11.15 11.12
N PRO A 477 -7.33 -10.35 10.09
CA PRO A 477 -6.56 -9.10 10.22
C PRO A 477 -7.07 -8.14 11.30
N LEU A 478 -8.37 -8.12 11.57
CA LEU A 478 -9.01 -7.28 12.59
C LEU A 478 -9.12 -7.94 13.98
N LEU A 479 -8.58 -9.14 14.13
CA LEU A 479 -8.57 -9.90 15.39
C LEU A 479 -9.97 -10.04 16.01
N THR A 480 -10.76 -10.97 15.48
CA THR A 480 -12.12 -11.24 15.96
C THR A 480 -12.14 -11.90 17.35
N ASP A 481 -13.29 -11.90 18.04
CA ASP A 481 -13.43 -12.56 19.34
C ASP A 481 -13.06 -14.05 19.28
N ARG A 482 -13.34 -14.74 18.18
CA ARG A 482 -12.92 -16.13 17.95
C ARG A 482 -11.39 -16.26 17.86
N ASP A 483 -10.73 -15.28 17.27
CA ASP A 483 -9.27 -15.29 17.14
C ASP A 483 -8.63 -14.98 18.50
N ILE A 484 -9.23 -14.08 19.28
CA ILE A 484 -8.84 -13.81 20.66
C ILE A 484 -8.96 -15.08 21.51
N GLU A 485 -10.03 -15.84 21.36
CA GLU A 485 -10.20 -17.12 22.06
C GLU A 485 -9.15 -18.17 21.64
N LYS A 486 -8.82 -18.26 20.33
CA LYS A 486 -7.75 -19.14 19.83
C LYS A 486 -6.38 -18.75 20.41
N LEU A 487 -6.06 -17.46 20.41
CA LEU A 487 -4.78 -16.93 20.87
C LEU A 487 -4.65 -17.00 22.39
N SER A 488 -5.74 -16.86 23.15
CA SER A 488 -5.75 -16.99 24.63
C SER A 488 -5.25 -18.36 25.14
N LYS A 489 -5.16 -19.36 24.26
CA LYS A 489 -4.57 -20.66 24.57
C LYS A 489 -3.03 -20.64 24.61
N PHE A 490 -2.43 -19.62 24.01
CA PHE A 490 -0.99 -19.46 23.84
C PHE A 490 -0.44 -18.18 24.46
N LEU A 491 -1.28 -17.16 24.60
CA LEU A 491 -0.91 -15.81 25.03
C LEU A 491 -1.71 -15.41 26.26
N ALA A 492 -1.03 -14.82 27.24
CA ALA A 492 -1.69 -14.25 28.41
C ALA A 492 -2.35 -12.91 28.06
N LYS A 493 -3.54 -12.67 28.59
CA LYS A 493 -4.16 -11.34 28.54
C LYS A 493 -3.42 -10.43 29.51
N PRO A 494 -3.28 -9.11 29.20
CA PRO A 494 -2.75 -8.16 30.14
C PRO A 494 -3.58 -8.21 31.42
N GLN A 495 -2.97 -8.52 32.53
CA GLN A 495 -3.61 -8.25 33.81
C GLN A 495 -3.58 -6.75 34.02
N ASP A 496 -4.69 -6.17 34.40
CA ASP A 496 -4.82 -4.73 34.66
C ASP A 496 -4.12 -4.39 35.99
N LYS A 497 -2.78 -4.54 35.99
CA LYS A 497 -1.91 -4.29 37.16
C LYS A 497 -1.75 -2.81 37.50
N ARG A 498 -2.35 -1.90 36.73
CA ARG A 498 -2.12 -0.45 36.92
C ARG A 498 -2.86 0.09 38.10
N LEU A 499 -4.09 -0.37 38.31
CA LEU A 499 -4.87 -0.05 39.52
C LEU A 499 -4.23 -0.70 40.74
N ASP A 500 -3.80 -1.96 40.63
CA ASP A 500 -3.14 -2.67 41.73
C ASP A 500 -1.85 -2.00 42.18
N VAL A 501 -1.01 -1.49 41.27
CA VAL A 501 0.25 -0.80 41.58
C VAL A 501 0.01 0.58 42.21
N VAL A 502 -1.00 1.34 41.77
CA VAL A 502 -1.36 2.62 42.37
C VAL A 502 -1.98 2.41 43.75
N ASP A 503 -2.83 1.40 43.91
CA ASP A 503 -3.42 1.05 45.20
C ASP A 503 -2.35 0.53 46.17
N GLU A 504 -1.42 -0.32 45.72
CA GLU A 504 -0.29 -0.82 46.51
C GLU A 504 0.66 0.33 46.92
N LEU A 505 0.95 1.27 46.02
CA LEU A 505 1.71 2.47 46.32
C LEU A 505 1.01 3.41 47.30
N MET A 506 -0.30 3.62 47.12
CA MET A 506 -1.12 4.38 48.05
C MET A 506 -1.17 3.74 49.46
N GLU A 507 -1.20 2.40 49.55
CA GLU A 507 -1.10 1.69 50.82
C GLU A 507 0.29 1.83 51.45
N ILE A 508 1.37 1.75 50.68
CA ILE A 508 2.76 1.95 51.15
C ILE A 508 2.93 3.36 51.69
N ILE A 509 2.48 4.37 50.92
CA ILE A 509 2.57 5.78 51.34
C ILE A 509 1.71 6.02 52.60
N ASN A 510 0.51 5.49 52.68
CA ASN A 510 -0.35 5.57 53.88
C ASN A 510 0.28 4.92 55.14
N ARG A 511 1.11 3.89 54.99
CA ARG A 511 1.80 3.22 56.14
C ARG A 511 2.97 4.04 56.69
N HIS A 512 3.59 4.87 55.84
CA HIS A 512 4.86 5.54 56.20
C HIS A 512 4.80 7.06 56.18
N CYS A 513 3.73 7.69 55.66
CA CYS A 513 3.61 9.12 55.51
C CYS A 513 2.19 9.60 55.91
N VAL A 514 2.13 10.86 56.36
CA VAL A 514 0.83 11.55 56.57
C VAL A 514 0.48 12.27 55.26
N ILE A 515 -0.56 11.83 54.60
CA ILE A 515 -1.02 12.38 53.33
C ILE A 515 -1.88 13.62 53.64
N LYS A 516 -1.44 14.79 53.15
CA LYS A 516 -2.18 16.05 53.32
C LYS A 516 -3.42 16.16 52.44
N ASP A 517 -3.37 15.58 51.26
CA ASP A 517 -4.44 15.58 50.26
C ASP A 517 -4.38 14.25 49.49
N ARG A 518 -5.30 13.34 49.82
CA ARG A 518 -5.30 11.97 49.23
C ARG A 518 -5.80 11.98 47.81
N GLU A 519 -6.75 12.84 47.45
CA GLU A 519 -7.30 12.93 46.10
C GLU A 519 -6.26 13.46 45.13
N LYS A 520 -5.55 14.51 45.53
CA LYS A 520 -4.51 15.11 44.70
C LYS A 520 -3.28 14.23 44.57
N LEU A 521 -2.90 13.46 45.60
CA LEU A 521 -1.83 12.48 45.52
C LEU A 521 -2.21 11.31 44.59
N LEU A 522 -3.46 10.86 44.62
CA LEU A 522 -3.97 9.84 43.73
C LEU A 522 -3.99 10.34 42.28
N GLU A 523 -4.43 11.57 42.08
CA GLU A 523 -4.41 12.24 40.77
C GLU A 523 -2.98 12.41 40.25
N ASP A 524 -2.05 12.84 41.08
CA ASP A 524 -0.62 12.98 40.75
C ASP A 524 0.04 11.60 40.50
N LEU A 525 -0.33 10.53 41.21
CA LEU A 525 0.15 9.17 40.97
C LEU A 525 -0.45 8.58 39.70
N LEU A 526 -1.74 8.74 39.47
CA LEU A 526 -2.40 8.34 38.22
C LEU A 526 -1.81 9.10 37.03
N ILE A 527 -1.56 10.38 37.23
CA ILE A 527 -0.81 11.22 36.32
C ILE A 527 0.62 10.66 36.17
N PHE A 528 1.39 10.41 37.21
CA PHE A 528 2.76 9.94 37.17
C PHE A 528 2.90 8.59 36.44
N PHE A 529 2.03 7.63 36.70
CA PHE A 529 2.02 6.36 36.00
C PHE A 529 1.46 6.43 34.56
N ASN A 530 0.73 7.50 34.22
CA ASN A 530 0.41 7.87 32.84
C ASN A 530 1.38 8.91 32.24
N ILE A 531 2.04 9.74 33.07
CA ILE A 531 2.85 10.93 32.73
C ILE A 531 4.33 10.59 32.52
N ALA A 532 4.81 9.40 32.69
CA ALA A 532 6.05 9.10 31.94
C ALA A 532 5.85 9.39 30.43
N SER A 533 4.60 9.45 29.96
CA SER A 533 4.23 9.96 28.65
C SER A 533 3.84 11.46 28.59
N TYR A 534 3.49 12.13 29.70
CA TYR A 534 2.96 13.50 29.67
C TYR A 534 4.02 14.57 30.01
N GLU A 535 5.04 14.26 30.82
CA GLU A 535 6.17 15.18 31.03
C GLU A 535 7.18 15.13 29.85
N ASN A 536 7.33 13.98 29.18
CA ASN A 536 8.00 13.94 27.87
C ASN A 536 7.20 14.71 26.79
N ARG A 537 5.92 14.96 26.98
CA ARG A 537 5.07 15.75 26.07
C ARG A 537 5.18 17.26 26.25
N ARG A 538 5.56 17.73 27.42
CA ARG A 538 5.84 19.16 27.65
C ARG A 538 7.23 19.59 27.19
N GLY A 539 8.12 18.65 26.81
CA GLY A 539 9.50 18.92 26.42
C GLY A 539 9.77 18.94 24.91
N VAL A 540 8.87 18.46 24.07
CA VAL A 540 9.03 18.58 22.61
C VAL A 540 8.34 19.86 22.15
N VAL A 541 9.01 20.98 22.37
CA VAL A 541 8.70 22.23 21.68
C VAL A 541 9.07 22.00 20.22
N HIS A 542 8.07 21.82 19.35
CA HIS A 542 8.30 21.83 17.91
C HIS A 542 8.83 23.22 17.54
N PRO A 543 10.08 23.35 17.07
CA PRO A 543 10.64 24.65 16.77
C PRO A 543 9.84 25.26 15.61
N VAL A 544 9.50 26.52 15.76
CA VAL A 544 8.92 27.34 14.68
C VAL A 544 10.04 28.00 13.87
N LEU A 545 9.72 28.54 12.71
CA LEU A 545 10.71 29.06 11.76
C LEU A 545 11.65 30.11 12.42
N LYS A 546 11.11 30.99 13.27
CA LYS A 546 11.90 32.00 14.02
C LYS A 546 12.90 31.40 15.02
N ASP A 547 12.66 30.17 15.51
CA ASP A 547 13.57 29.51 16.45
C ASP A 547 14.78 28.92 15.70
N LEU A 548 14.63 28.61 14.40
CA LEU A 548 15.65 27.99 13.55
C LEU A 548 16.43 29.01 12.71
N LEU A 549 15.78 30.08 12.24
CA LEU A 549 16.41 31.16 11.47
C LEU A 549 16.68 32.36 12.37
N THR A 550 17.90 32.41 12.86
CA THR A 550 18.43 33.49 13.73
C THR A 550 19.53 34.25 12.99
N LYS A 551 20.00 35.37 13.58
CA LYS A 551 21.14 36.12 12.98
C LYS A 551 22.36 35.26 12.69
N ASP A 552 22.64 34.27 13.56
CA ASP A 552 23.80 33.40 13.40
C ASP A 552 23.66 32.37 12.30
N THR A 553 22.42 32.10 11.85
CA THR A 553 22.10 31.13 10.79
C THR A 553 21.69 31.79 9.48
N ILE A 554 21.72 33.13 9.40
CA ILE A 554 21.44 33.91 8.20
C ILE A 554 22.71 34.59 7.71
N LYS A 555 22.92 34.63 6.40
CA LYS A 555 24.03 35.38 5.77
C LYS A 555 23.59 35.96 4.43
N LEU A 556 23.79 37.25 4.25
CA LEU A 556 23.28 37.98 3.07
C LEU A 556 24.39 38.29 2.06
N ASN A 557 23.99 38.43 0.79
CA ASN A 557 24.86 38.85 -0.30
C ASN A 557 26.15 38.01 -0.45
N VAL A 558 26.03 36.69 -0.29
CA VAL A 558 27.15 35.75 -0.36
C VAL A 558 27.65 35.65 -1.82
N GLU A 559 28.95 35.73 -2.00
CA GLU A 559 29.60 35.38 -3.25
C GLU A 559 29.89 33.88 -3.26
N ALA A 560 29.36 33.13 -4.23
CA ALA A 560 29.69 31.74 -4.50
C ALA A 560 29.90 31.57 -6.00
N LYS A 561 30.88 30.75 -6.37
CA LYS A 561 31.24 30.49 -7.77
C LYS A 561 30.30 29.52 -8.47
N ASP A 562 29.74 28.60 -7.71
CA ASP A 562 28.85 27.54 -8.17
C ASP A 562 27.87 27.11 -7.06
N TRP A 563 26.95 26.22 -7.39
CA TRP A 563 25.96 25.70 -6.46
C TRP A 563 26.58 24.89 -5.30
N GLU A 564 27.70 24.15 -5.54
CA GLU A 564 28.38 23.38 -4.48
C GLU A 564 28.89 24.30 -3.38
N GLU A 565 29.53 25.41 -3.76
CA GLU A 565 30.01 26.40 -2.80
C GLU A 565 28.85 27.09 -2.06
N ALA A 566 27.74 27.38 -2.73
CA ALA A 566 26.55 27.93 -2.09
C ALA A 566 25.96 26.96 -1.03
N VAL A 567 25.85 25.68 -1.34
CA VAL A 567 25.42 24.62 -0.40
C VAL A 567 26.39 24.50 0.76
N ARG A 568 27.70 24.51 0.50
CA ARG A 568 28.74 24.44 1.53
C ARG A 568 28.64 25.59 2.52
N ILE A 569 28.50 26.81 2.05
CA ILE A 569 28.37 28.00 2.92
C ILE A 569 27.14 27.91 3.81
N GLY A 570 26.00 27.47 3.28
CA GLY A 570 24.81 27.23 4.08
C GLY A 570 25.00 26.13 5.13
N GLY A 571 25.68 25.05 4.77
CA GLY A 571 26.03 23.96 5.67
C GLY A 571 27.02 24.35 6.78
N GLU A 572 28.00 25.20 6.47
CA GLU A 572 28.94 25.75 7.46
C GLU A 572 28.24 26.61 8.54
N LEU A 573 27.15 27.32 8.19
CA LEU A 573 26.33 28.02 9.18
C LEU A 573 25.62 27.04 10.11
N LEU A 574 25.11 25.93 9.60
CA LEU A 574 24.52 24.86 10.42
C LEU A 574 25.57 24.19 11.34
N GLU A 575 26.76 23.92 10.83
CA GLU A 575 27.87 23.35 11.62
C GLU A 575 28.28 24.32 12.73
N LYS A 576 28.51 25.59 12.40
CA LYS A 576 28.91 26.63 13.34
C LYS A 576 27.86 26.84 14.46
N SER A 577 26.59 26.69 14.14
CA SER A 577 25.49 26.74 15.13
C SER A 577 25.30 25.45 15.93
N GLY A 578 26.15 24.43 15.69
CA GLY A 578 26.11 23.15 16.38
C GLY A 578 24.92 22.27 16.02
N VAL A 579 24.31 22.50 14.86
CA VAL A 579 23.16 21.74 14.34
C VAL A 579 23.62 20.43 13.73
N VAL A 580 24.75 20.44 12.99
CA VAL A 580 25.26 19.29 12.24
C VAL A 580 26.76 19.07 12.50
N GLU A 581 27.26 17.93 12.05
CA GLU A 581 28.68 17.60 11.93
C GLU A 581 29.18 17.96 10.53
N SER A 582 30.50 18.20 10.35
CA SER A 582 31.11 18.54 9.05
C SER A 582 30.77 17.57 7.93
N ARG A 583 30.64 16.27 8.25
CA ARG A 583 30.26 15.23 7.27
C ARG A 583 28.86 15.45 6.66
N TYR A 584 27.98 16.18 7.34
CA TYR A 584 26.66 16.50 6.84
C TYR A 584 26.72 17.43 5.63
N ILE A 585 27.70 18.32 5.58
CA ILE A 585 27.89 19.26 4.46
C ILE A 585 28.20 18.47 3.18
N GLU A 586 29.13 17.53 3.25
CA GLU A 586 29.45 16.67 2.11
C GLU A 586 28.26 15.80 1.70
N ALA A 587 27.51 15.27 2.67
CA ALA A 587 26.31 14.51 2.40
C ALA A 587 25.22 15.34 1.69
N MET A 588 25.06 16.62 2.04
CA MET A 588 24.15 17.52 1.29
C MET A 588 24.60 17.68 -0.16
N ILE A 589 25.89 17.91 -0.40
CA ILE A 589 26.45 18.06 -1.75
C ILE A 589 26.30 16.77 -2.56
N GLU A 590 26.60 15.61 -1.95
CA GLU A 590 26.39 14.30 -2.60
C GLU A 590 24.91 14.07 -2.93
N THR A 591 24.01 14.39 -2.00
CA THR A 591 22.56 14.28 -2.24
C THR A 591 22.13 15.11 -3.44
N VAL A 592 22.65 16.32 -3.60
CA VAL A 592 22.37 17.17 -4.78
C VAL A 592 22.91 16.55 -6.06
N LYS A 593 24.11 15.96 -6.03
CA LYS A 593 24.71 15.27 -7.19
C LYS A 593 23.91 14.04 -7.61
N ASP A 594 23.46 13.26 -6.65
CA ASP A 594 22.75 12.00 -6.89
C ASP A 594 21.29 12.21 -7.32
N MET A 595 20.62 13.18 -6.68
CA MET A 595 19.19 13.42 -6.88
C MET A 595 18.88 14.55 -7.86
N GLY A 596 19.88 15.35 -8.27
CA GLY A 596 19.72 16.38 -9.29
C GLY A 596 18.90 17.59 -8.82
N LEU A 597 18.01 18.04 -9.68
CA LEU A 597 17.35 19.36 -9.69
C LEU A 597 16.31 19.61 -8.59
N TYR A 598 15.97 18.63 -7.76
CA TYR A 598 14.83 18.64 -6.82
C TYR A 598 14.99 19.57 -5.62
N ILE A 599 16.21 19.97 -5.34
CA ILE A 599 16.45 20.89 -4.23
C ILE A 599 15.99 22.32 -4.55
N VAL A 600 15.68 22.67 -5.80
CA VAL A 600 15.13 23.98 -6.18
C VAL A 600 13.62 23.93 -6.07
N ILE A 601 13.09 24.26 -4.90
CA ILE A 601 11.72 24.02 -4.47
C ILE A 601 10.73 25.12 -4.87
N ALA A 602 11.24 26.30 -5.23
CA ALA A 602 10.43 27.44 -5.68
C ALA A 602 11.29 28.32 -6.62
N PRO A 603 10.69 29.21 -7.44
CA PRO A 603 11.43 30.14 -8.27
C PRO A 603 12.49 30.92 -7.51
N GLY A 604 13.75 30.69 -7.78
CA GLY A 604 14.89 31.36 -7.16
C GLY A 604 15.27 30.84 -5.78
N VAL A 605 14.71 29.71 -5.30
CA VAL A 605 14.96 29.17 -3.94
C VAL A 605 15.37 27.70 -4.00
N ALA A 606 16.54 27.38 -3.43
CA ALA A 606 17.01 26.03 -3.22
C ALA A 606 16.99 25.63 -1.75
N MET A 607 16.68 24.37 -1.44
CA MET A 607 16.67 23.81 -0.09
C MET A 607 17.52 22.53 0.01
N PRO A 608 18.86 22.67 0.05
CA PRO A 608 19.74 21.52 0.23
C PRO A 608 19.58 20.90 1.64
N HIS A 609 19.55 19.55 1.66
CA HIS A 609 19.43 18.76 2.87
C HIS A 609 20.00 17.36 2.65
N ALA A 610 20.22 16.60 3.74
CA ALA A 610 20.65 15.21 3.69
C ALA A 610 19.95 14.38 4.77
N ARG A 611 20.23 13.09 4.82
CA ARG A 611 19.61 12.15 5.78
C ARG A 611 20.02 12.48 7.23
N PRO A 612 19.13 12.27 8.23
CA PRO A 612 19.44 12.53 9.64
C PRO A 612 20.70 11.83 10.13
N ASN A 613 20.93 10.57 9.72
CA ASN A 613 22.11 9.78 10.11
C ASN A 613 23.43 10.25 9.50
N ALA A 614 23.40 11.20 8.57
CA ALA A 614 24.60 11.79 7.98
C ALA A 614 25.32 12.78 8.91
N GLY A 615 24.86 12.98 10.14
CA GLY A 615 25.53 13.82 11.12
C GLY A 615 24.69 14.94 11.70
N VAL A 616 23.35 14.82 11.70
CA VAL A 616 22.46 15.77 12.35
C VAL A 616 22.49 15.57 13.87
N LYS A 617 22.60 16.66 14.64
CA LYS A 617 22.55 16.68 16.10
C LYS A 617 21.24 17.22 16.64
N LYS A 618 20.67 18.21 15.98
CA LYS A 618 19.37 18.81 16.31
C LYS A 618 18.72 19.40 15.06
N VAL A 619 17.42 19.67 15.11
CA VAL A 619 16.72 20.38 14.04
C VAL A 619 17.31 21.78 13.85
N GLY A 620 17.51 22.18 12.60
CA GLY A 620 18.02 23.51 12.28
C GLY A 620 17.88 23.90 10.81
N MET A 621 17.91 25.21 10.59
CA MET A 621 17.89 25.82 9.25
C MET A 621 18.94 26.92 9.18
N SER A 622 19.50 27.12 7.97
CA SER A 622 20.26 28.32 7.65
C SER A 622 19.76 28.92 6.35
N LEU A 623 19.83 30.22 6.22
CA LEU A 623 19.41 30.96 5.03
C LEU A 623 20.57 31.82 4.50
N ILE A 624 20.91 31.66 3.23
CA ILE A 624 21.83 32.59 2.58
C ILE A 624 21.17 33.23 1.36
N THR A 625 21.45 34.53 1.12
CA THR A 625 21.13 35.18 -0.13
C THR A 625 22.40 35.31 -0.98
N LEU A 626 22.32 35.02 -2.27
CA LEU A 626 23.44 35.09 -3.18
C LEU A 626 23.55 36.49 -3.77
N LYS A 627 24.77 37.04 -3.86
CA LYS A 627 25.03 38.31 -4.53
C LYS A 627 24.68 38.24 -6.02
N ASN A 628 25.16 37.20 -6.69
CA ASN A 628 24.81 36.87 -8.06
C ASN A 628 23.98 35.58 -8.04
N PRO A 629 22.79 35.53 -8.68
CA PRO A 629 22.03 34.32 -8.81
C PRO A 629 22.80 33.21 -9.55
N ILE A 630 22.66 31.96 -9.13
CA ILE A 630 23.39 30.79 -9.64
C ILE A 630 22.41 29.78 -10.20
N ASN A 631 22.74 29.15 -11.31
CA ASN A 631 21.98 28.05 -11.86
C ASN A 631 22.34 26.76 -11.14
N PHE A 632 21.34 26.13 -10.55
CA PHE A 632 21.42 24.80 -9.97
C PHE A 632 21.09 23.69 -10.98
N GLY A 633 20.55 24.07 -12.16
CA GLY A 633 20.20 23.20 -13.28
C GLY A 633 18.68 22.96 -13.43
N ASN A 634 17.83 23.54 -12.59
CA ASN A 634 16.38 23.47 -12.71
C ASN A 634 15.87 24.53 -13.69
N LYS A 635 15.36 24.10 -14.85
CA LYS A 635 14.96 25.00 -15.95
C LYS A 635 13.78 25.91 -15.59
N ASP A 636 12.91 25.49 -14.68
CA ASP A 636 11.67 26.18 -14.34
C ASP A 636 11.86 27.18 -13.20
N ASN A 637 12.79 26.90 -12.27
CA ASN A 637 12.98 27.64 -11.03
C ASN A 637 14.35 28.35 -10.92
N ASP A 638 15.27 28.13 -11.84
CA ASP A 638 16.56 28.85 -11.93
C ASP A 638 16.39 30.28 -12.52
N PRO A 639 17.27 31.21 -12.18
CA PRO A 639 18.43 31.07 -11.32
C PRO A 639 18.09 31.24 -9.82
N VAL A 640 18.81 30.50 -8.95
CA VAL A 640 18.63 30.54 -7.49
C VAL A 640 19.26 31.78 -6.89
N LYS A 641 18.53 32.48 -6.02
CA LYS A 641 18.95 33.65 -5.26
C LYS A 641 18.99 33.39 -3.77
N ILE A 642 18.18 32.47 -3.25
CA ILE A 642 18.11 32.10 -1.84
C ILE A 642 18.43 30.60 -1.72
N VAL A 643 19.29 30.26 -0.75
CA VAL A 643 19.55 28.86 -0.38
C VAL A 643 19.20 28.69 1.11
N VAL A 644 18.26 27.80 1.41
CA VAL A 644 17.84 27.42 2.76
C VAL A 644 18.36 26.02 3.04
N SER A 645 19.51 25.89 3.75
CA SER A 645 20.01 24.58 4.15
C SER A 645 19.26 24.10 5.37
N PHE A 646 18.88 22.83 5.36
CA PHE A 646 17.97 22.24 6.34
C PHE A 646 18.52 20.94 6.93
N ALA A 647 18.35 20.76 8.25
CA ALA A 647 18.71 19.55 8.98
C ALA A 647 17.58 19.13 9.93
N ALA A 648 17.16 17.87 9.87
CA ALA A 648 16.15 17.28 10.74
C ALA A 648 16.67 16.03 11.44
N VAL A 649 16.30 15.81 12.69
CA VAL A 649 16.63 14.60 13.46
C VAL A 649 15.63 13.48 13.24
N ASP A 650 14.38 13.83 12.91
CA ASP A 650 13.27 12.93 12.62
C ASP A 650 12.30 13.55 11.60
N ASN A 651 11.20 12.86 11.33
CA ASN A 651 10.23 13.28 10.33
C ASN A 651 9.11 14.19 10.87
N THR A 652 9.15 14.61 12.12
CA THR A 652 8.03 15.31 12.78
C THR A 652 8.40 16.64 13.43
N GLN A 653 9.54 16.74 14.10
CA GLN A 653 9.91 17.92 14.88
C GLN A 653 10.05 19.21 14.05
N HIS A 654 10.35 19.10 12.78
CA HIS A 654 10.59 20.25 11.89
C HIS A 654 9.33 20.73 11.13
N LEU A 655 8.22 19.99 11.21
CA LEU A 655 7.06 20.20 10.32
C LEU A 655 6.46 21.60 10.45
N GLU A 656 6.37 22.15 11.68
CA GLU A 656 5.81 23.49 11.87
C GLU A 656 6.70 24.58 11.27
N ALA A 657 8.01 24.48 11.45
CA ALA A 657 8.96 25.42 10.83
C ALA A 657 8.95 25.31 9.31
N LEU A 658 8.81 24.09 8.78
CA LEU A 658 8.73 23.84 7.33
C LEU A 658 7.43 24.41 6.74
N ARG A 659 6.29 24.26 7.44
CA ARG A 659 5.01 24.87 7.04
C ARG A 659 5.12 26.40 6.94
N GLN A 660 5.69 27.02 7.96
CA GLN A 660 5.92 28.47 7.95
C GLN A 660 6.87 28.90 6.84
N LEU A 661 7.93 28.13 6.56
CA LEU A 661 8.83 28.41 5.44
C LEU A 661 8.08 28.37 4.10
N VAL A 662 7.23 27.36 3.88
CA VAL A 662 6.42 27.27 2.65
C VAL A 662 5.46 28.46 2.52
N GLU A 663 4.87 28.94 3.59
CA GLU A 663 4.05 30.17 3.59
C GLU A 663 4.87 31.41 3.20
N VAL A 664 6.12 31.51 3.68
CA VAL A 664 7.07 32.57 3.25
C VAL A 664 7.33 32.47 1.75
N LEU A 665 7.63 31.28 1.25
CA LEU A 665 7.98 31.04 -0.15
C LEU A 665 6.79 31.24 -1.10
N ALA A 666 5.56 30.99 -0.65
CA ALA A 666 4.33 31.23 -1.40
C ALA A 666 3.98 32.72 -1.50
N ASN A 667 4.55 33.58 -0.63
CA ASN A 667 4.30 35.01 -0.61
C ASN A 667 5.38 35.76 -1.42
N ASN A 668 5.10 36.03 -2.69
CA ASN A 668 6.03 36.71 -3.60
C ASN A 668 6.54 38.07 -3.13
N GLU A 669 5.71 38.85 -2.40
CA GLU A 669 6.14 40.15 -1.85
C GLU A 669 7.15 39.96 -0.72
N LEU A 670 6.90 39.00 0.16
CA LEU A 670 7.77 38.70 1.28
C LEU A 670 9.09 38.10 0.81
N LEU A 671 9.03 37.16 -0.10
CA LEU A 671 10.22 36.55 -0.73
C LEU A 671 11.11 37.61 -1.37
N LYS A 672 10.53 38.58 -2.07
CA LYS A 672 11.26 39.69 -2.67
C LYS A 672 11.90 40.59 -1.59
N LYS A 673 11.20 40.88 -0.50
CA LYS A 673 11.76 41.65 0.61
C LYS A 673 12.96 40.92 1.25
N ILE A 674 12.88 39.61 1.44
CA ILE A 674 14.01 38.79 1.91
C ILE A 674 15.19 38.83 0.92
N MET A 675 14.94 38.76 -0.38
CA MET A 675 15.99 38.84 -1.42
C MET A 675 16.70 40.19 -1.44
N ASP A 676 16.00 41.27 -1.11
CA ASP A 676 16.47 42.66 -1.14
C ASP A 676 16.93 43.18 0.25
N ALA A 677 16.81 42.34 1.29
CA ALA A 677 17.18 42.72 2.67
C ALA A 677 18.66 43.10 2.76
N LYS A 678 18.92 44.12 3.62
CA LYS A 678 20.26 44.71 3.80
C LYS A 678 20.96 44.23 5.08
N SER A 679 20.21 43.68 6.00
CA SER A 679 20.75 43.11 7.25
C SER A 679 20.03 41.83 7.65
N GLU A 680 20.72 40.97 8.40
CA GLU A 680 20.19 39.72 8.92
C GLU A 680 19.02 40.00 9.88
N GLU A 681 19.04 41.12 10.63
CA GLU A 681 17.96 41.56 11.50
C GLU A 681 16.67 41.80 10.72
N GLU A 682 16.76 42.42 9.56
CA GLU A 682 15.60 42.70 8.71
C GLU A 682 14.91 41.39 8.26
N VAL A 683 15.70 40.35 7.91
CA VAL A 683 15.16 39.03 7.56
C VAL A 683 14.48 38.38 8.75
N VAL A 684 15.09 38.44 9.95
CA VAL A 684 14.48 37.90 11.20
C VAL A 684 13.17 38.59 11.50
N GLU A 685 13.10 39.95 11.35
CA GLU A 685 11.85 40.70 11.55
C GLU A 685 10.75 40.30 10.55
N LEU A 686 11.11 40.10 9.29
CA LEU A 686 10.16 39.65 8.26
C LEU A 686 9.60 38.26 8.59
N ILE A 687 10.43 37.32 9.07
CA ILE A 687 10.03 35.98 9.48
C ILE A 687 9.12 36.04 10.73
N ASN A 688 9.43 36.91 11.70
CA ASN A 688 8.63 37.06 12.91
C ASN A 688 7.21 37.62 12.67
N GLN A 689 6.95 38.24 11.53
CA GLN A 689 5.60 38.72 11.17
C GLN A 689 4.64 37.59 10.78
N ILE A 690 5.15 36.37 10.54
CA ILE A 690 4.36 35.22 10.09
C ILE A 690 4.13 34.20 11.23
N SER A 691 4.92 34.29 12.30
CA SER A 691 4.92 33.35 13.43
C SER A 691 3.86 33.66 14.48
#